data_8e8e8ea19b210512a6667a717690af31
#
_entry.id   8e8e8ea19b210512a6667a717690af31
#
_cell.length_a   1.000
_cell.length_b   1.000
_cell.length_c   1.000
_cell.angle_alpha   90.00
_cell.angle_beta   90.00
_cell.angle_gamma   90.00
#
_symmetry.space_group_name_H-M   'P 1'
#
loop_
_entity.id
_entity.type
_entity.pdbx_description
1 polymer ?
#
loop_
_entity_poly.entity_id
_entity_poly.type
_entity_poly.pdbx_seq_one_letter_code
_entity_poly.pdbx_strand_id
1 'polypeptide(L)'
;MTTEQPTTTWQRDESLASPKADKVGWSDVDQRAVDTARLLAADAVQKVGNGHPGTAMSLAPVAYLLYQNVMTYDPSDTEWMGRDRFVLSCGHSSLTQYTQLFLSGSGLELDDLKALRTWGSKTPGHPEVHHTKGVDITTGPLGSGLSSAVGMAMAQRRQRGLYDPKAPAGESPFDHHVYVIASDGDIMEGVASEASSLAGHQELGNLTLIYDENYMSIEDDTNVSFSEDVAKRYEAYGWDVRIVDWRGSAKNGPYTEDVDALFEAIEAGKKVTDKPSIVVLRTIIAYPAPTKQNSGKAHGSALGDEEIAATKKLLGFDPEQTFQVDEEVIAHTRKAVERGQRAHAAWQEKFDAWKSANADAAALLERVVAKKLPDNLAESLPVFDADEKGIATRAASGKVLNALADVVPELWGGSADLAGSNNTTMDNQPSFIPSDRSTDTWTGNPYGRTLHFGIRENAMGMILNGIELEGLTRAYGGTFLVFSDYMRPAVRLAAIQQLPSIFVWTHDSVGVGEDGPTHQPIEHLTALRAIPNLAVVRPGDANETAQAWKKILETTDRPIGLILSRQEMPTLDRSEYASADGVAKGGYVLADSEGEPKVILVATGSELGLAVAARKELEAKGVATRVVSMPCREWFDEQDDAYKESVLPKNVTARVAVEAGHPMSWYDIVGTHGRVVGIDHYGASADAKTLFKEFGFTPEKVVEAAEASIAAVEGK
;
A
#
# COMPACT_ATOMS: atom_id res chain seq x y z
N MET A 1 23.06 -4.39 -57.75
CA MET A 1 24.03 -4.59 -56.65
C MET A 1 23.22 -4.63 -55.40
N THR A 2 22.87 -5.81 -54.95
CA THR A 2 22.23 -6.06 -53.66
C THR A 2 23.33 -5.92 -52.59
N THR A 3 23.26 -4.85 -51.82
CA THR A 3 24.09 -4.70 -50.63
C THR A 3 23.62 -5.71 -49.59
N GLU A 4 24.33 -6.84 -49.48
CA GLU A 4 24.24 -7.71 -48.31
C GLU A 4 24.65 -6.85 -47.10
N GLN A 5 23.71 -6.59 -46.16
CA GLN A 5 24.06 -6.12 -44.86
C GLN A 5 24.89 -7.22 -44.17
N PRO A 6 25.99 -6.87 -43.48
CA PRO A 6 26.73 -7.86 -42.72
C PRO A 6 25.82 -8.37 -41.57
N THR A 7 25.44 -9.63 -41.63
CA THR A 7 24.85 -10.31 -40.48
C THR A 7 25.90 -10.35 -39.37
N THR A 8 25.75 -9.51 -38.38
CA THR A 8 26.56 -9.56 -37.17
C THR A 8 26.22 -10.84 -36.45
N THR A 9 27.08 -11.86 -36.57
CA THR A 9 26.93 -13.09 -35.79
C THR A 9 27.46 -12.85 -34.38
N TRP A 10 26.58 -12.64 -33.43
CA TRP A 10 26.92 -12.66 -32.00
C TRP A 10 27.23 -14.09 -31.59
N GLN A 11 28.45 -14.36 -31.17
CA GLN A 11 28.84 -15.69 -30.73
C GLN A 11 29.01 -15.72 -29.21
N ARG A 12 28.10 -16.42 -28.55
CA ARG A 12 28.28 -16.84 -27.14
C ARG A 12 29.32 -17.96 -27.07
N ASP A 13 30.00 -18.06 -25.94
CA ASP A 13 30.92 -19.16 -25.68
C ASP A 13 30.18 -20.52 -25.73
N GLU A 14 30.78 -21.51 -26.39
CA GLU A 14 30.18 -22.83 -26.56
C GLU A 14 29.99 -23.59 -25.25
N SER A 15 30.61 -23.16 -24.15
CA SER A 15 30.41 -23.72 -22.82
C SER A 15 29.04 -23.34 -22.19
N LEU A 16 28.39 -22.31 -22.70
CA LEU A 16 27.05 -21.91 -22.26
C LEU A 16 26.00 -22.71 -23.04
N ALA A 17 25.09 -23.36 -22.30
CA ALA A 17 23.96 -24.00 -22.93
C ALA A 17 23.08 -22.98 -23.69
N SER A 18 22.65 -23.32 -24.90
CA SER A 18 21.65 -22.52 -25.61
C SER A 18 20.34 -22.57 -24.86
N PRO A 19 19.65 -21.43 -24.68
CA PRO A 19 18.31 -21.45 -24.11
C PRO A 19 17.34 -22.23 -24.98
N LYS A 20 16.33 -22.85 -24.37
CA LYS A 20 15.22 -23.44 -25.10
C LYS A 20 14.10 -22.38 -25.21
N ALA A 21 13.91 -21.84 -26.38
CA ALA A 21 12.96 -20.75 -26.62
C ALA A 21 12.30 -20.84 -28.02
N ASP A 22 12.28 -22.04 -28.62
CA ASP A 22 11.76 -22.28 -29.97
C ASP A 22 10.23 -22.07 -30.05
N LYS A 23 9.49 -22.49 -29.00
CA LYS A 23 8.02 -22.35 -28.95
C LYS A 23 7.60 -20.89 -28.72
N VAL A 24 8.37 -20.14 -27.96
CA VAL A 24 8.17 -18.70 -27.78
C VAL A 24 8.53 -17.95 -29.07
N GLY A 25 9.38 -18.55 -29.92
CA GLY A 25 9.83 -17.98 -31.18
C GLY A 25 10.94 -16.95 -31.04
N TRP A 26 11.80 -17.07 -30.00
CA TRP A 26 12.95 -16.20 -29.86
C TRP A 26 13.99 -16.45 -30.94
N SER A 27 14.50 -15.38 -31.45
CA SER A 27 15.61 -15.32 -32.42
C SER A 27 16.93 -14.98 -31.68
N ASP A 28 18.04 -14.99 -32.41
CA ASP A 28 19.34 -14.58 -31.89
C ASP A 28 19.32 -13.14 -31.33
N VAL A 29 18.48 -12.26 -31.88
CA VAL A 29 18.31 -10.88 -31.38
C VAL A 29 17.61 -10.84 -30.03
N ASP A 30 16.62 -11.72 -29.79
CA ASP A 30 15.96 -11.84 -28.48
C ASP A 30 16.97 -12.31 -27.43
N GLN A 31 17.77 -13.33 -27.74
CA GLN A 31 18.84 -13.78 -26.85
C GLN A 31 19.88 -12.68 -26.60
N ARG A 32 20.26 -11.93 -27.62
CA ARG A 32 21.17 -10.77 -27.48
C ARG A 32 20.57 -9.69 -26.59
N ALA A 33 19.26 -9.44 -26.67
CA ALA A 33 18.56 -8.48 -25.81
C ALA A 33 18.55 -8.91 -24.35
N VAL A 34 18.33 -10.20 -24.08
CA VAL A 34 18.44 -10.79 -22.72
C VAL A 34 19.86 -10.61 -22.17
N ASP A 35 20.89 -10.94 -22.96
CA ASP A 35 22.28 -10.80 -22.51
C ASP A 35 22.68 -9.33 -22.35
N THR A 36 22.12 -8.43 -23.17
CA THR A 36 22.24 -6.98 -22.98
C THR A 36 21.65 -6.55 -21.64
N ALA A 37 20.43 -7.01 -21.28
CA ALA A 37 19.81 -6.69 -19.99
C ALA A 37 20.66 -7.14 -18.80
N ARG A 38 21.27 -8.35 -18.86
CA ARG A 38 22.20 -8.86 -17.84
C ARG A 38 23.39 -7.93 -17.63
N LEU A 39 24.02 -7.55 -18.72
CA LEU A 39 25.24 -6.72 -18.69
C LEU A 39 24.93 -5.28 -18.30
N LEU A 40 23.81 -4.72 -18.72
CA LEU A 40 23.37 -3.41 -18.27
C LEU A 40 23.14 -3.39 -16.76
N ALA A 41 22.58 -4.47 -16.19
CA ALA A 41 22.41 -4.59 -14.74
C ALA A 41 23.77 -4.67 -14.02
N ALA A 42 24.71 -5.48 -14.53
CA ALA A 42 26.04 -5.59 -13.96
C ALA A 42 26.82 -4.28 -14.06
N ASP A 43 26.83 -3.64 -15.23
CA ASP A 43 27.55 -2.37 -15.48
C ASP A 43 26.97 -1.22 -14.63
N ALA A 44 25.64 -1.13 -14.46
CA ALA A 44 25.00 -0.08 -13.67
C ALA A 44 25.39 -0.18 -12.19
N VAL A 45 25.34 -1.41 -11.62
CA VAL A 45 25.77 -1.65 -10.23
C VAL A 45 27.28 -1.41 -10.06
N GLN A 46 28.10 -1.85 -11.01
CA GLN A 46 29.54 -1.64 -10.98
C GLN A 46 29.87 -0.15 -10.99
N LYS A 47 29.23 0.63 -11.86
CA LYS A 47 29.46 2.07 -11.98
C LYS A 47 29.18 2.82 -10.68
N VAL A 48 28.05 2.49 -9.99
CA VAL A 48 27.68 3.17 -8.74
C VAL A 48 28.37 2.57 -7.51
N GLY A 49 28.91 1.36 -7.63
CA GLY A 49 29.65 0.66 -6.58
C GLY A 49 28.80 -0.04 -5.52
N ASN A 50 27.46 0.00 -5.65
CA ASN A 50 26.53 -0.67 -4.74
C ASN A 50 25.23 -1.04 -5.47
N GLY A 51 24.59 -2.12 -5.03
CA GLY A 51 23.32 -2.61 -5.60
C GLY A 51 23.28 -4.13 -5.71
N HIS A 52 22.28 -4.65 -6.42
CA HIS A 52 21.95 -6.06 -6.49
C HIS A 52 21.96 -6.55 -7.95
N PRO A 53 23.12 -6.93 -8.52
CA PRO A 53 23.18 -7.31 -9.92
C PRO A 53 22.75 -8.76 -10.17
N GLY A 54 22.98 -9.65 -9.20
CA GLY A 54 22.87 -11.09 -9.40
C GLY A 54 21.48 -11.57 -9.80
N THR A 55 20.46 -11.17 -9.06
CA THR A 55 19.05 -11.50 -9.36
C THR A 55 18.62 -10.87 -10.69
N ALA A 56 19.02 -9.62 -10.98
CA ALA A 56 18.70 -8.97 -12.26
C ALA A 56 19.33 -9.71 -13.45
N MET A 57 20.50 -10.33 -13.27
CA MET A 57 21.13 -11.15 -14.30
C MET A 57 20.40 -12.47 -14.51
N SER A 58 20.09 -13.21 -13.45
CA SER A 58 19.39 -14.50 -13.55
C SER A 58 17.97 -14.37 -14.04
N LEU A 59 17.27 -13.29 -13.68
CA LEU A 59 15.89 -13.02 -14.09
C LEU A 59 15.75 -12.25 -15.41
N ALA A 60 16.84 -11.88 -16.09
CA ALA A 60 16.77 -11.18 -17.36
C ALA A 60 15.89 -11.91 -18.41
N PRO A 61 15.99 -13.25 -18.63
CA PRO A 61 15.11 -13.94 -19.56
C PRO A 61 13.64 -13.99 -19.09
N VAL A 62 13.39 -14.02 -17.78
CA VAL A 62 12.04 -14.01 -17.19
C VAL A 62 11.35 -12.67 -17.46
N ALA A 63 12.03 -11.60 -17.11
CA ALA A 63 11.50 -10.23 -17.30
C ALA A 63 11.33 -9.93 -18.80
N TYR A 64 12.28 -10.34 -19.63
CA TYR A 64 12.18 -10.20 -21.09
C TYR A 64 10.96 -10.95 -21.64
N LEU A 65 10.76 -12.21 -21.24
CA LEU A 65 9.59 -13.00 -21.62
C LEU A 65 8.27 -12.29 -21.25
N LEU A 66 8.17 -11.78 -20.03
CA LEU A 66 6.97 -11.06 -19.59
C LEU A 66 6.70 -9.83 -20.45
N TYR A 67 7.68 -8.97 -20.64
CA TYR A 67 7.52 -7.69 -21.36
C TYR A 67 7.39 -7.86 -22.88
N GLN A 68 8.02 -8.89 -23.47
CA GLN A 68 8.01 -9.07 -24.93
C GLN A 68 6.93 -10.03 -25.42
N ASN A 69 6.50 -11.01 -24.60
CA ASN A 69 5.66 -12.10 -25.10
C ASN A 69 4.35 -12.31 -24.30
N VAL A 70 4.31 -11.98 -23.00
CA VAL A 70 3.21 -12.39 -22.10
C VAL A 70 2.26 -11.25 -21.78
N MET A 71 2.81 -10.11 -21.33
CA MET A 71 2.00 -9.01 -20.81
C MET A 71 1.34 -8.19 -21.91
N THR A 72 0.10 -7.79 -21.65
CA THR A 72 -0.63 -6.83 -22.46
C THR A 72 -0.43 -5.44 -21.88
N TYR A 73 0.38 -4.62 -22.51
CA TYR A 73 0.67 -3.24 -22.10
C TYR A 73 1.06 -2.38 -23.31
N ASP A 74 1.00 -1.08 -23.16
CA ASP A 74 1.43 -0.10 -24.17
C ASP A 74 2.60 0.73 -23.62
N PRO A 75 3.84 0.55 -24.12
CA PRO A 75 4.99 1.35 -23.68
C PRO A 75 4.81 2.85 -23.88
N SER A 76 3.99 3.27 -24.85
CA SER A 76 3.71 4.69 -25.13
C SER A 76 2.69 5.29 -24.15
N ASP A 77 1.82 4.46 -23.55
CA ASP A 77 0.84 4.85 -22.53
C ASP A 77 0.87 3.89 -21.32
N THR A 78 1.74 4.16 -20.40
CA THR A 78 1.93 3.36 -19.18
C THR A 78 0.80 3.52 -18.15
N GLU A 79 -0.11 4.47 -18.38
CA GLU A 79 -1.29 4.70 -17.52
C GLU A 79 -2.57 4.08 -18.12
N TRP A 80 -2.49 3.40 -19.23
CA TRP A 80 -3.63 2.75 -19.87
C TRP A 80 -4.35 1.80 -18.89
N MET A 81 -5.62 2.04 -18.64
CA MET A 81 -6.45 1.33 -17.65
C MET A 81 -6.53 -0.18 -17.92
N GLY A 82 -6.63 -0.60 -19.19
CA GLY A 82 -6.81 -1.99 -19.60
C GLY A 82 -5.53 -2.82 -19.67
N ARG A 83 -4.38 -2.25 -19.32
CA ARG A 83 -3.09 -2.98 -19.30
C ARG A 83 -2.98 -3.96 -18.15
N ASP A 84 -2.20 -4.99 -18.33
CA ASP A 84 -1.74 -5.85 -17.22
C ASP A 84 -0.87 -5.07 -16.23
N ARG A 85 -0.73 -5.59 -15.00
CA ARG A 85 0.12 -5.02 -13.95
C ARG A 85 1.35 -5.87 -13.73
N PHE A 86 2.46 -5.20 -13.47
CA PHE A 86 3.72 -5.87 -13.14
C PHE A 86 4.24 -5.43 -11.78
N VAL A 87 4.47 -6.39 -10.89
CA VAL A 87 5.00 -6.17 -9.54
C VAL A 87 6.34 -6.87 -9.37
N LEU A 88 7.40 -6.11 -9.20
CA LEU A 88 8.69 -6.63 -8.77
C LEU A 88 8.73 -6.61 -7.23
N SER A 89 8.31 -7.70 -6.58
CA SER A 89 8.26 -7.80 -5.11
C SER A 89 9.67 -7.78 -4.51
N CYS A 90 10.63 -8.48 -5.15
CA CYS A 90 12.05 -8.39 -4.82
C CYS A 90 12.66 -7.07 -5.34
N GLY A 91 12.17 -5.94 -4.81
CA GLY A 91 12.48 -4.59 -5.30
C GLY A 91 13.97 -4.22 -5.27
N HIS A 92 14.79 -4.91 -4.47
CA HIS A 92 16.25 -4.75 -4.48
C HIS A 92 16.84 -5.07 -5.86
N SER A 93 16.21 -5.95 -6.64
CA SER A 93 16.57 -6.27 -8.01
C SER A 93 15.96 -5.30 -9.03
N SER A 94 15.89 -4.01 -8.73
CA SER A 94 15.20 -2.99 -9.54
C SER A 94 15.59 -2.98 -11.02
N LEU A 95 16.84 -3.33 -11.34
CA LEU A 95 17.33 -3.44 -12.70
C LEU A 95 16.64 -4.55 -13.50
N THR A 96 16.04 -5.55 -12.87
CA THR A 96 15.16 -6.52 -13.54
C THR A 96 14.01 -5.82 -14.27
N GLN A 97 13.43 -4.80 -13.67
CA GLN A 97 12.37 -3.99 -14.28
C GLN A 97 12.93 -2.84 -15.14
N TYR A 98 13.91 -2.10 -14.65
CA TYR A 98 14.42 -0.91 -15.36
C TYR A 98 15.02 -1.23 -16.72
N THR A 99 15.73 -2.37 -16.86
CA THR A 99 16.25 -2.79 -18.15
C THR A 99 15.13 -3.07 -19.16
N GLN A 100 14.01 -3.63 -18.71
CA GLN A 100 12.86 -3.89 -19.58
C GLN A 100 12.12 -2.61 -19.95
N LEU A 101 11.97 -1.65 -19.03
CA LEU A 101 11.40 -0.32 -19.33
C LEU A 101 12.25 0.42 -20.37
N PHE A 102 13.58 0.30 -20.29
CA PHE A 102 14.50 0.83 -21.30
C PHE A 102 14.34 0.13 -22.65
N LEU A 103 14.44 -1.20 -22.68
CA LEU A 103 14.38 -1.99 -23.90
C LEU A 103 13.04 -1.82 -24.64
N SER A 104 11.94 -1.85 -23.91
CA SER A 104 10.59 -1.71 -24.47
C SER A 104 10.23 -0.29 -24.93
N GLY A 105 10.99 0.73 -24.49
CA GLY A 105 10.69 2.12 -24.79
C GLY A 105 9.63 2.74 -23.86
N SER A 106 9.49 2.24 -22.64
CA SER A 106 8.53 2.71 -21.62
C SER A 106 8.99 3.96 -20.84
N GLY A 107 9.89 4.79 -21.42
CA GLY A 107 10.24 6.09 -20.86
C GLY A 107 11.59 6.17 -20.12
N LEU A 108 12.33 5.07 -20.02
CA LEU A 108 13.75 5.10 -19.59
C LEU A 108 14.69 5.08 -20.79
N GLU A 109 15.78 5.79 -20.66
CA GLU A 109 16.88 5.82 -21.62
C GLU A 109 18.16 5.26 -21.00
N LEU A 110 19.17 4.96 -21.83
CA LEU A 110 20.43 4.36 -21.37
C LEU A 110 21.13 5.20 -20.29
N ASP A 111 21.05 6.52 -20.39
CA ASP A 111 21.65 7.43 -19.41
C ASP A 111 20.92 7.38 -18.06
N ASP A 112 19.64 7.04 -18.04
CA ASP A 112 18.90 6.81 -16.79
C ASP A 112 19.44 5.56 -16.06
N LEU A 113 19.77 4.48 -16.80
CA LEU A 113 20.42 3.29 -16.23
C LEU A 113 21.83 3.58 -15.71
N LYS A 114 22.61 4.42 -16.44
CA LYS A 114 23.92 4.88 -16.00
C LYS A 114 23.88 5.77 -14.75
N ALA A 115 22.73 6.36 -14.47
CA ALA A 115 22.48 7.21 -13.31
C ALA A 115 21.85 6.47 -12.12
N LEU A 116 21.84 5.12 -12.15
CA LEU A 116 21.30 4.29 -11.07
C LEU A 116 21.68 4.82 -9.68
N ARG A 117 20.70 4.94 -8.75
CA ARG A 117 20.91 5.35 -7.34
C ARG A 117 21.59 6.71 -7.15
N THR A 118 21.58 7.60 -8.15
CA THR A 118 22.09 8.95 -7.99
C THR A 118 20.98 9.95 -7.70
N TRP A 119 21.31 11.06 -7.03
CA TRP A 119 20.32 12.06 -6.65
C TRP A 119 19.58 12.61 -7.88
N GLY A 120 18.25 12.53 -7.82
CA GLY A 120 17.37 13.02 -8.90
C GLY A 120 17.28 12.13 -10.13
N SER A 121 17.90 10.93 -10.12
CA SER A 121 17.76 9.96 -11.22
C SER A 121 16.37 9.33 -11.26
N LYS A 122 15.95 8.91 -12.46
CA LYS A 122 14.70 8.15 -12.63
C LYS A 122 14.81 6.67 -12.24
N THR A 123 15.98 6.23 -11.78
CA THR A 123 16.27 4.83 -11.42
C THR A 123 16.74 4.75 -9.97
N PRO A 124 15.82 4.93 -8.99
CA PRO A 124 16.14 4.76 -7.58
C PRO A 124 16.54 3.32 -7.27
N GLY A 125 17.07 3.10 -6.07
CA GLY A 125 17.61 1.79 -5.67
C GLY A 125 16.58 0.65 -5.62
N HIS A 126 15.32 1.00 -5.44
CA HIS A 126 14.15 0.12 -5.49
C HIS A 126 13.09 0.82 -6.33
N PRO A 127 12.16 0.09 -6.99
CA PRO A 127 11.09 0.71 -7.77
C PRO A 127 10.24 1.66 -6.94
N GLU A 128 9.93 2.83 -7.49
CA GLU A 128 9.08 3.84 -6.85
C GLU A 128 7.99 4.29 -7.83
N VAL A 129 6.72 4.04 -7.46
CA VAL A 129 5.56 4.52 -8.20
C VAL A 129 5.53 6.06 -8.21
N HIS A 130 5.01 6.67 -9.25
CA HIS A 130 5.00 8.12 -9.50
C HIS A 130 6.39 8.76 -9.72
N HIS A 131 7.48 8.03 -9.47
CA HIS A 131 8.84 8.49 -9.70
C HIS A 131 9.41 7.95 -11.02
N THR A 132 9.30 6.64 -11.24
CA THR A 132 9.74 5.99 -12.49
C THR A 132 8.52 5.66 -13.35
N LYS A 133 8.42 6.21 -14.55
CA LYS A 133 7.34 5.92 -15.49
C LYS A 133 7.29 4.42 -15.80
N GLY A 134 6.10 3.81 -15.74
CA GLY A 134 5.89 2.38 -15.99
C GLY A 134 6.15 1.47 -14.78
N VAL A 135 6.37 2.04 -13.59
CA VAL A 135 6.42 1.32 -12.32
C VAL A 135 5.05 1.38 -11.64
N ASP A 136 4.44 0.23 -11.37
CA ASP A 136 3.09 0.12 -10.82
C ASP A 136 3.03 0.27 -9.29
N ILE A 137 4.14 0.04 -8.59
CA ILE A 137 4.18 0.01 -7.13
C ILE A 137 5.58 0.30 -6.59
N THR A 138 5.66 0.99 -5.45
CA THR A 138 6.90 1.11 -4.67
C THR A 138 7.12 -0.17 -3.87
N THR A 139 8.27 -0.83 -4.09
CA THR A 139 8.69 -2.01 -3.36
C THR A 139 10.05 -1.78 -2.67
N GLY A 140 10.55 -2.79 -1.97
CA GLY A 140 11.82 -2.70 -1.21
C GLY A 140 11.74 -3.50 0.08
N PRO A 141 10.77 -3.24 0.99
CA PRO A 141 10.46 -4.20 2.05
C PRO A 141 9.94 -5.50 1.44
N LEU A 142 10.65 -6.60 1.67
CA LEU A 142 10.33 -7.92 1.10
C LEU A 142 8.92 -8.38 1.50
N GLY A 143 8.25 -9.12 0.64
CA GLY A 143 6.87 -9.59 0.82
C GLY A 143 5.79 -8.52 0.58
N SER A 144 6.13 -7.23 0.62
CA SER A 144 5.16 -6.14 0.45
C SER A 144 4.58 -6.08 -0.96
N GLY A 145 5.41 -6.29 -1.97
CA GLY A 145 4.99 -6.28 -3.37
C GLY A 145 4.00 -7.39 -3.67
N LEU A 146 4.32 -8.64 -3.31
CA LEU A 146 3.42 -9.78 -3.45
C LEU A 146 2.08 -9.54 -2.71
N SER A 147 2.14 -9.03 -1.47
CA SER A 147 0.94 -8.78 -0.68
C SER A 147 0.06 -7.68 -1.29
N SER A 148 0.65 -6.62 -1.83
CA SER A 148 -0.09 -5.57 -2.52
C SER A 148 -0.64 -6.05 -3.88
N ALA A 149 0.08 -6.93 -4.58
CA ALA A 149 -0.41 -7.53 -5.82
C ALA A 149 -1.69 -8.37 -5.60
N VAL A 150 -1.84 -9.00 -4.44
CA VAL A 150 -3.11 -9.64 -4.04
C VAL A 150 -4.22 -8.58 -3.99
N GLY A 151 -3.94 -7.40 -3.44
CA GLY A 151 -4.87 -6.26 -3.43
C GLY A 151 -5.24 -5.77 -4.84
N MET A 152 -4.27 -5.67 -5.75
CA MET A 152 -4.53 -5.32 -7.16
C MET A 152 -5.45 -6.35 -7.83
N ALA A 153 -5.19 -7.65 -7.64
CA ALA A 153 -6.03 -8.70 -8.19
C ALA A 153 -7.45 -8.70 -7.62
N MET A 154 -7.60 -8.41 -6.32
CA MET A 154 -8.91 -8.23 -5.68
C MET A 154 -9.64 -6.99 -6.24
N ALA A 155 -8.92 -5.88 -6.41
CA ALA A 155 -9.47 -4.65 -6.97
C ALA A 155 -9.97 -4.84 -8.40
N GLN A 156 -9.20 -5.50 -9.26
CA GLN A 156 -9.63 -5.82 -10.63
C GLN A 156 -10.96 -6.60 -10.62
N ARG A 157 -11.05 -7.65 -9.80
CA ARG A 157 -12.30 -8.44 -9.68
C ARG A 157 -13.46 -7.59 -9.15
N ARG A 158 -13.23 -6.70 -8.18
CA ARG A 158 -14.23 -5.78 -7.66
C ARG A 158 -14.67 -4.76 -8.72
N GLN A 159 -13.74 -4.17 -9.46
CA GLN A 159 -14.00 -3.24 -10.57
C GLN A 159 -14.88 -3.90 -11.62
N ARG A 160 -14.54 -5.14 -12.01
CA ARG A 160 -15.35 -5.91 -12.91
C ARG A 160 -16.78 -6.07 -12.39
N GLY A 161 -16.95 -6.44 -11.12
CA GLY A 161 -18.26 -6.56 -10.50
C GLY A 161 -19.03 -5.25 -10.39
N LEU A 162 -18.32 -4.12 -10.24
CA LEU A 162 -18.93 -2.80 -10.13
C LEU A 162 -19.37 -2.23 -11.49
N TYR A 163 -18.54 -2.40 -12.52
CA TYR A 163 -18.74 -1.73 -13.81
C TYR A 163 -19.31 -2.66 -14.88
N ASP A 164 -18.96 -3.96 -14.87
CA ASP A 164 -19.35 -4.89 -15.94
C ASP A 164 -19.58 -6.34 -15.45
N PRO A 165 -20.51 -6.55 -14.49
CA PRO A 165 -20.69 -7.86 -13.83
C PRO A 165 -21.23 -8.97 -14.73
N LYS A 166 -21.78 -8.64 -15.92
CA LYS A 166 -22.46 -9.60 -16.79
C LYS A 166 -21.61 -10.06 -17.97
N ALA A 167 -20.48 -9.42 -18.25
CA ALA A 167 -19.62 -9.82 -19.35
C ALA A 167 -19.05 -11.24 -19.11
N PRO A 168 -18.90 -12.07 -20.16
CA PRO A 168 -18.15 -13.31 -20.06
C PRO A 168 -16.69 -13.07 -19.64
N ALA A 169 -16.05 -14.06 -19.06
CA ALA A 169 -14.64 -13.96 -18.66
C ALA A 169 -13.74 -13.68 -19.88
N GLY A 170 -12.86 -12.69 -19.79
CA GLY A 170 -11.95 -12.25 -20.85
C GLY A 170 -12.58 -11.31 -21.89
N GLU A 171 -13.86 -10.98 -21.76
CA GLU A 171 -14.56 -10.08 -22.70
C GLU A 171 -14.76 -8.67 -22.15
N SER A 172 -14.66 -8.48 -20.85
CA SER A 172 -14.80 -7.17 -20.21
C SER A 172 -13.58 -6.27 -20.45
N PRO A 173 -13.75 -4.97 -20.67
CA PRO A 173 -12.63 -4.03 -20.71
C PRO A 173 -11.94 -3.87 -19.35
N PHE A 174 -12.50 -4.41 -18.27
CA PHE A 174 -11.92 -4.41 -16.93
C PHE A 174 -11.19 -5.72 -16.60
N ASP A 175 -11.07 -6.64 -17.55
CA ASP A 175 -10.28 -7.86 -17.37
C ASP A 175 -8.80 -7.57 -17.67
N HIS A 176 -7.96 -7.63 -16.64
CA HIS A 176 -6.51 -7.60 -16.77
C HIS A 176 -5.86 -8.56 -15.77
N HIS A 177 -4.59 -8.86 -15.97
CA HIS A 177 -3.83 -9.81 -15.16
C HIS A 177 -2.77 -9.09 -14.33
N VAL A 178 -2.43 -9.67 -13.17
CA VAL A 178 -1.36 -9.17 -12.30
C VAL A 178 -0.23 -10.19 -12.28
N TYR A 179 0.95 -9.77 -12.70
CA TYR A 179 2.17 -10.58 -12.71
C TYR A 179 3.13 -10.11 -11.62
N VAL A 180 3.63 -11.07 -10.84
CA VAL A 180 4.55 -10.79 -9.73
C VAL A 180 5.82 -11.59 -9.92
N ILE A 181 6.98 -10.96 -9.73
CA ILE A 181 8.24 -11.65 -9.51
C ILE A 181 8.62 -11.48 -8.04
N ALA A 182 8.86 -12.60 -7.35
CA ALA A 182 9.30 -12.64 -5.95
C ALA A 182 10.52 -13.54 -5.79
N SER A 183 11.28 -13.33 -4.72
CA SER A 183 12.48 -14.09 -4.37
C SER A 183 12.32 -14.89 -3.08
N ASP A 184 13.34 -15.67 -2.69
CA ASP A 184 13.36 -16.43 -1.44
C ASP A 184 13.01 -15.55 -0.23
N GLY A 185 13.57 -14.35 -0.15
CA GLY A 185 13.30 -13.41 0.95
C GLY A 185 11.85 -12.93 1.01
N ASP A 186 11.20 -12.69 -0.13
CA ASP A 186 9.77 -12.37 -0.15
C ASP A 186 8.92 -13.50 0.44
N ILE A 187 9.28 -14.75 0.10
CA ILE A 187 8.54 -15.94 0.52
C ILE A 187 8.77 -16.27 2.01
N MET A 188 9.91 -15.87 2.57
CA MET A 188 10.20 -15.99 4.00
C MET A 188 9.39 -15.02 4.87
N GLU A 189 9.02 -13.85 4.32
CA GLU A 189 8.27 -12.84 5.07
C GLU A 189 6.86 -13.32 5.48
N GLY A 190 6.50 -13.10 6.75
CA GLY A 190 5.20 -13.51 7.27
C GLY A 190 4.02 -12.90 6.51
N VAL A 191 4.15 -11.65 6.07
CA VAL A 191 3.11 -10.95 5.31
C VAL A 191 2.81 -11.62 3.96
N ALA A 192 3.82 -12.21 3.31
CA ALA A 192 3.62 -12.97 2.08
C ALA A 192 2.77 -14.22 2.32
N SER A 193 2.98 -14.91 3.46
CA SER A 193 2.16 -16.06 3.86
C SER A 193 0.70 -15.65 4.15
N GLU A 194 0.50 -14.54 4.87
CA GLU A 194 -0.83 -13.99 5.14
C GLU A 194 -1.59 -13.69 3.84
N ALA A 195 -0.97 -12.94 2.93
CA ALA A 195 -1.57 -12.51 1.68
C ALA A 195 -1.80 -13.69 0.71
N SER A 196 -0.82 -14.60 0.56
CA SER A 196 -0.94 -15.77 -0.34
C SER A 196 -2.02 -16.74 0.12
N SER A 197 -2.15 -16.95 1.43
CA SER A 197 -3.25 -17.75 1.99
C SER A 197 -4.61 -17.13 1.68
N LEU A 198 -4.73 -15.78 1.79
CA LEU A 198 -5.96 -15.09 1.45
C LEU A 198 -6.24 -15.12 -0.06
N ALA A 199 -5.23 -15.00 -0.90
CA ALA A 199 -5.38 -15.07 -2.37
C ALA A 199 -5.93 -16.42 -2.83
N GLY A 200 -5.43 -17.53 -2.27
CA GLY A 200 -6.00 -18.86 -2.52
C GLY A 200 -7.42 -19.00 -2.00
N HIS A 201 -7.71 -18.46 -0.80
CA HIS A 201 -9.06 -18.42 -0.25
C HIS A 201 -10.03 -17.63 -1.13
N GLN A 202 -9.58 -16.56 -1.73
CA GLN A 202 -10.36 -15.71 -2.62
C GLN A 202 -10.43 -16.23 -4.07
N GLU A 203 -9.69 -17.30 -4.42
CA GLU A 203 -9.68 -17.87 -5.77
C GLU A 203 -9.33 -16.83 -6.86
N LEU A 204 -8.21 -16.10 -6.67
CA LEU A 204 -7.80 -14.99 -7.55
C LEU A 204 -7.12 -15.50 -8.83
N GLY A 205 -7.88 -16.00 -9.79
CA GLY A 205 -7.36 -16.55 -11.04
C GLY A 205 -6.70 -15.53 -12.00
N ASN A 206 -6.73 -14.24 -11.66
CA ASN A 206 -6.06 -13.16 -12.39
C ASN A 206 -4.69 -12.78 -11.81
N LEU A 207 -4.11 -13.63 -10.93
CA LEU A 207 -2.83 -13.41 -10.27
C LEU A 207 -1.85 -14.53 -10.62
N THR A 208 -0.69 -14.18 -11.19
CA THR A 208 0.42 -15.10 -11.44
C THR A 208 1.67 -14.64 -10.71
N LEU A 209 2.18 -15.49 -9.84
CA LEU A 209 3.44 -15.33 -9.12
C LEU A 209 4.54 -16.17 -9.80
N ILE A 210 5.65 -15.55 -10.17
CA ILE A 210 6.88 -16.24 -10.55
C ILE A 210 7.84 -16.12 -9.36
N TYR A 211 8.09 -17.23 -8.69
CA TYR A 211 8.98 -17.31 -7.56
C TYR A 211 10.36 -17.77 -8.01
N ASP A 212 11.35 -16.90 -7.90
CA ASP A 212 12.78 -17.21 -8.16
C ASP A 212 13.37 -17.98 -6.99
N GLU A 213 13.31 -19.31 -7.07
CA GLU A 213 13.91 -20.25 -6.13
C GLU A 213 15.39 -20.43 -6.46
N ASN A 214 16.21 -19.44 -6.10
CA ASN A 214 17.65 -19.47 -6.41
C ASN A 214 18.52 -19.94 -5.23
N TYR A 215 17.93 -20.14 -4.05
CA TYR A 215 18.57 -20.60 -2.82
C TYR A 215 19.66 -19.67 -2.28
N MET A 216 19.63 -18.37 -2.60
CA MET A 216 20.63 -17.40 -2.14
C MET A 216 20.01 -16.18 -1.49
N SER A 217 20.60 -15.78 -0.39
CA SER A 217 20.32 -14.54 0.34
C SER A 217 21.62 -13.76 0.55
N ILE A 218 21.54 -12.63 1.28
CA ILE A 218 22.72 -11.85 1.68
C ILE A 218 23.64 -12.69 2.59
N GLU A 219 23.06 -13.56 3.43
CA GLU A 219 23.83 -14.45 4.32
C GLU A 219 24.43 -15.67 3.61
N ASP A 220 24.17 -15.86 2.32
CA ASP A 220 24.62 -16.96 1.46
C ASP A 220 23.50 -18.00 1.18
N ASP A 221 23.78 -19.29 1.21
CA ASP A 221 22.83 -20.37 0.92
C ASP A 221 21.65 -20.34 1.92
N THR A 222 20.42 -20.31 1.40
CA THR A 222 19.20 -20.20 2.23
C THR A 222 19.01 -21.37 3.20
N ASN A 223 19.68 -22.52 3.00
CA ASN A 223 19.61 -23.64 3.95
C ASN A 223 20.08 -23.29 5.38
N VAL A 224 20.76 -22.17 5.57
CA VAL A 224 21.14 -21.69 6.93
C VAL A 224 19.94 -21.21 7.73
N SER A 225 18.83 -20.81 7.07
CA SER A 225 17.66 -20.23 7.73
C SER A 225 16.32 -20.66 7.16
N PHE A 226 16.29 -21.37 6.02
CA PHE A 226 15.07 -21.70 5.31
C PHE A 226 15.17 -23.07 4.61
N SER A 227 14.26 -23.98 4.93
CA SER A 227 14.25 -25.36 4.41
C SER A 227 12.85 -25.86 4.05
N GLU A 228 11.90 -24.96 3.86
CA GLU A 228 10.54 -25.30 3.52
C GLU A 228 10.40 -25.80 2.07
N ASP A 229 9.42 -26.69 1.86
CA ASP A 229 8.90 -27.01 0.54
C ASP A 229 7.82 -25.99 0.17
N VAL A 230 8.24 -24.89 -0.47
CA VAL A 230 7.36 -23.78 -0.86
C VAL A 230 6.25 -24.24 -1.80
N ALA A 231 6.54 -25.14 -2.73
CA ALA A 231 5.54 -25.68 -3.64
C ALA A 231 4.37 -26.32 -2.85
N LYS A 232 4.66 -27.19 -1.89
CA LYS A 232 3.63 -27.80 -1.03
C LYS A 232 2.89 -26.79 -0.17
N ARG A 233 3.58 -25.78 0.34
CA ARG A 233 2.94 -24.71 1.11
C ARG A 233 1.89 -23.97 0.27
N TYR A 234 2.22 -23.64 -0.98
CA TYR A 234 1.29 -22.96 -1.90
C TYR A 234 0.17 -23.90 -2.39
N GLU A 235 0.44 -25.20 -2.59
CA GLU A 235 -0.62 -26.19 -2.79
C GLU A 235 -1.63 -26.20 -1.62
N ALA A 236 -1.13 -26.14 -0.38
CA ALA A 236 -1.99 -26.08 0.82
C ALA A 236 -2.77 -24.76 0.93
N TYR A 237 -2.27 -23.66 0.36
CA TYR A 237 -3.04 -22.41 0.24
C TYR A 237 -4.12 -22.47 -0.85
N GLY A 238 -4.14 -23.50 -1.70
CA GLY A 238 -5.10 -23.63 -2.79
C GLY A 238 -4.68 -22.99 -4.11
N TRP A 239 -3.40 -22.73 -4.31
CA TRP A 239 -2.85 -22.22 -5.56
C TRP A 239 -2.68 -23.34 -6.62
N ASP A 240 -2.69 -22.95 -7.90
CA ASP A 240 -2.18 -23.77 -8.99
C ASP A 240 -0.65 -23.66 -9.00
N VAL A 241 0.03 -24.77 -8.71
CA VAL A 241 1.48 -24.81 -8.52
C VAL A 241 2.16 -25.49 -9.70
N ARG A 242 3.12 -24.83 -10.31
CA ARG A 242 3.92 -25.31 -11.43
C ARG A 242 5.39 -25.15 -11.10
N ILE A 243 6.21 -26.15 -11.48
CA ILE A 243 7.66 -26.12 -11.23
C ILE A 243 8.38 -26.11 -12.57
N VAL A 244 9.25 -25.13 -12.74
CA VAL A 244 10.17 -25.03 -13.87
C VAL A 244 11.61 -25.04 -13.32
N ASP A 245 12.37 -26.06 -13.69
CA ASP A 245 13.70 -26.26 -13.13
C ASP A 245 14.79 -26.06 -14.21
N TRP A 246 15.47 -24.90 -14.14
CA TRP A 246 16.60 -24.59 -15.00
C TRP A 246 17.94 -25.14 -14.47
N ARG A 247 18.00 -25.51 -13.18
CA ARG A 247 19.22 -26.03 -12.53
C ARG A 247 19.47 -27.52 -12.84
N GLY A 248 18.44 -28.25 -13.28
CA GLY A 248 18.48 -29.68 -13.40
C GLY A 248 18.39 -30.42 -12.05
N SER A 249 18.36 -31.73 -12.09
CA SER A 249 18.11 -32.60 -10.91
C SER A 249 19.19 -32.58 -9.84
N ALA A 250 20.32 -31.90 -10.06
CA ALA A 250 21.42 -31.80 -9.09
C ALA A 250 21.80 -30.32 -8.87
N LYS A 251 22.12 -29.96 -7.61
CA LYS A 251 22.59 -28.62 -7.22
C LYS A 251 23.73 -28.07 -8.10
N ASN A 252 24.49 -28.95 -8.77
CA ASN A 252 25.59 -28.69 -9.70
C ASN A 252 25.37 -29.34 -11.08
N GLY A 253 24.11 -29.57 -11.47
CA GLY A 253 23.77 -30.11 -12.80
C GLY A 253 23.96 -29.07 -13.92
N PRO A 254 23.80 -29.47 -15.19
CA PRO A 254 23.86 -28.56 -16.31
C PRO A 254 22.71 -27.55 -16.19
N TYR A 255 23.04 -26.27 -16.17
CA TYR A 255 22.06 -25.18 -16.18
C TYR A 255 21.60 -24.91 -17.61
N THR A 256 20.29 -24.88 -17.81
CA THR A 256 19.70 -24.56 -19.12
C THR A 256 18.45 -23.71 -18.90
N GLU A 257 18.42 -22.54 -19.47
CA GLU A 257 17.26 -21.64 -19.44
C GLU A 257 16.17 -22.18 -20.36
N ASP A 258 15.22 -22.94 -19.81
CA ASP A 258 14.09 -23.50 -20.54
C ASP A 258 12.94 -22.46 -20.53
N VAL A 259 13.05 -21.46 -21.40
CA VAL A 259 12.09 -20.35 -21.54
C VAL A 259 10.76 -20.87 -22.08
N ASP A 260 10.79 -21.91 -22.93
CA ASP A 260 9.57 -22.54 -23.44
C ASP A 260 8.75 -23.16 -22.30
N ALA A 261 9.41 -23.89 -21.38
CA ALA A 261 8.73 -24.46 -20.21
C ALA A 261 8.15 -23.36 -19.29
N LEU A 262 8.87 -22.25 -19.09
CA LEU A 262 8.36 -21.12 -18.32
C LEU A 262 7.14 -20.48 -18.99
N PHE A 263 7.21 -20.22 -20.29
CA PHE A 263 6.10 -19.68 -21.06
C PHE A 263 4.87 -20.58 -20.99
N GLU A 264 5.04 -21.89 -21.21
CA GLU A 264 3.96 -22.87 -21.11
C GLU A 264 3.35 -22.91 -19.70
N ALA A 265 4.17 -22.81 -18.66
CA ALA A 265 3.70 -22.77 -17.28
C ALA A 265 2.85 -21.53 -17.01
N ILE A 266 3.28 -20.34 -17.47
CA ILE A 266 2.53 -19.09 -17.32
C ILE A 266 1.21 -19.16 -18.11
N GLU A 267 1.25 -19.54 -19.39
CA GLU A 267 0.07 -19.63 -20.24
C GLU A 267 -0.94 -20.69 -19.78
N ALA A 268 -0.46 -21.76 -19.14
CA ALA A 268 -1.33 -22.75 -18.53
C ALA A 268 -1.95 -22.23 -17.23
N GLY A 269 -1.20 -21.48 -16.42
CA GLY A 269 -1.71 -20.81 -15.23
C GLY A 269 -2.82 -19.79 -15.55
N LYS A 270 -2.65 -18.97 -16.58
CA LYS A 270 -3.67 -18.01 -17.05
C LYS A 270 -5.03 -18.66 -17.41
N LYS A 271 -5.04 -19.95 -17.72
CA LYS A 271 -6.28 -20.70 -18.00
C LYS A 271 -6.98 -21.21 -16.74
N VAL A 272 -6.33 -21.12 -15.59
CA VAL A 272 -6.90 -21.49 -14.29
C VAL A 272 -7.56 -20.24 -13.70
N THR A 273 -8.88 -20.16 -13.81
CA THR A 273 -9.63 -18.93 -13.46
C THR A 273 -10.17 -18.92 -12.03
N ASP A 274 -10.07 -20.05 -11.34
CA ASP A 274 -10.58 -20.28 -9.97
C ASP A 274 -9.47 -20.44 -8.92
N LYS A 275 -8.22 -20.16 -9.29
CA LYS A 275 -7.06 -20.20 -8.39
C LYS A 275 -5.98 -19.23 -8.84
N PRO A 276 -5.28 -18.57 -7.94
CA PRO A 276 -4.02 -17.90 -8.29
C PRO A 276 -2.98 -18.94 -8.68
N SER A 277 -2.05 -18.58 -9.58
CA SER A 277 -1.00 -19.49 -10.07
C SER A 277 0.37 -19.07 -9.55
N ILE A 278 1.18 -20.04 -9.18
CA ILE A 278 2.60 -19.85 -8.87
C ILE A 278 3.46 -20.73 -9.77
N VAL A 279 4.47 -20.13 -10.41
CA VAL A 279 5.54 -20.84 -11.07
C VAL A 279 6.78 -20.79 -10.17
N VAL A 280 7.11 -21.91 -9.56
CA VAL A 280 8.36 -22.09 -8.81
C VAL A 280 9.48 -22.29 -9.83
N LEU A 281 10.26 -21.24 -10.04
CA LEU A 281 11.32 -21.21 -11.04
C LEU A 281 12.69 -21.37 -10.37
N ARG A 282 13.37 -22.48 -10.62
CA ARG A 282 14.71 -22.75 -10.06
C ARG A 282 15.79 -22.15 -10.93
N THR A 283 16.50 -21.15 -10.41
CA THR A 283 17.57 -20.46 -11.14
C THR A 283 18.92 -20.53 -10.41
N ILE A 284 19.95 -19.98 -11.06
CA ILE A 284 21.26 -19.72 -10.45
C ILE A 284 21.49 -18.21 -10.45
N ILE A 285 21.61 -17.62 -9.25
CA ILE A 285 21.85 -16.19 -9.11
C ILE A 285 23.13 -15.77 -9.85
N ALA A 286 23.11 -14.65 -10.53
CA ALA A 286 24.21 -14.07 -11.31
C ALA A 286 24.73 -14.97 -12.46
N TYR A 287 23.93 -15.92 -12.96
CA TYR A 287 24.29 -16.65 -14.17
C TYR A 287 24.42 -15.68 -15.37
N PRO A 288 25.46 -15.78 -16.22
CA PRO A 288 26.56 -16.76 -16.23
C PRO A 288 27.90 -16.21 -15.71
N ALA A 289 27.93 -15.45 -14.61
CA ALA A 289 29.20 -14.96 -14.05
C ALA A 289 30.14 -16.13 -13.69
N PRO A 290 31.38 -16.15 -14.22
CA PRO A 290 32.22 -17.35 -14.15
C PRO A 290 32.58 -17.84 -12.75
N THR A 291 32.83 -16.90 -11.82
CA THR A 291 33.31 -17.24 -10.47
C THR A 291 32.39 -16.80 -9.35
N LYS A 292 31.42 -15.89 -9.65
CA LYS A 292 30.52 -15.30 -8.63
C LYS A 292 29.09 -15.81 -8.69
N GLN A 293 28.67 -16.49 -9.76
CA GLN A 293 27.35 -17.12 -9.78
C GLN A 293 27.16 -18.10 -8.61
N ASN A 294 25.92 -18.34 -8.20
CA ASN A 294 25.56 -19.24 -7.12
C ASN A 294 26.26 -18.91 -5.78
N SER A 295 26.41 -17.63 -5.45
CA SER A 295 27.01 -17.18 -4.21
C SER A 295 26.32 -15.95 -3.65
N GLY A 296 26.26 -15.82 -2.31
CA GLY A 296 25.73 -14.64 -1.62
C GLY A 296 26.45 -13.35 -1.98
N LYS A 297 27.73 -13.42 -2.39
CA LYS A 297 28.49 -12.24 -2.86
C LYS A 297 27.92 -11.60 -4.11
N ALA A 298 27.23 -12.37 -4.96
CA ALA A 298 26.57 -11.84 -6.14
C ALA A 298 25.19 -11.23 -5.83
N HIS A 299 24.64 -11.45 -4.64
CA HIS A 299 23.33 -10.97 -4.27
C HIS A 299 23.30 -9.44 -4.12
N GLY A 300 24.16 -8.89 -3.25
CA GLY A 300 24.08 -7.47 -2.84
C GLY A 300 25.34 -6.64 -3.05
N SER A 301 26.25 -7.05 -3.94
CA SER A 301 27.52 -6.36 -4.20
C SER A 301 27.85 -6.29 -5.67
N ALA A 302 28.61 -5.27 -6.07
CA ALA A 302 29.20 -5.20 -7.39
C ALA A 302 30.07 -6.43 -7.69
N LEU A 303 30.00 -6.92 -8.92
CA LEU A 303 30.73 -8.14 -9.32
C LEU A 303 32.25 -7.90 -9.47
N GLY A 304 32.67 -6.69 -9.72
CA GLY A 304 34.05 -6.32 -10.03
C GLY A 304 34.36 -6.37 -11.53
N ASP A 305 35.28 -5.51 -11.97
CA ASP A 305 35.58 -5.29 -13.38
C ASP A 305 36.06 -6.56 -14.08
N GLU A 306 36.90 -7.35 -13.42
CA GLU A 306 37.44 -8.63 -13.98
C GLU A 306 36.32 -9.65 -14.23
N GLU A 307 35.37 -9.79 -13.27
CA GLU A 307 34.25 -10.72 -13.41
C GLU A 307 33.29 -10.29 -14.51
N ILE A 308 33.01 -8.98 -14.58
CA ILE A 308 32.14 -8.42 -15.63
C ILE A 308 32.79 -8.57 -17.01
N ALA A 309 34.08 -8.26 -17.14
CA ALA A 309 34.83 -8.47 -18.40
C ALA A 309 34.83 -9.95 -18.84
N ALA A 310 35.00 -10.86 -17.90
CA ALA A 310 34.94 -12.29 -18.18
C ALA A 310 33.52 -12.75 -18.59
N THR A 311 32.49 -12.22 -17.93
CA THR A 311 31.07 -12.46 -18.27
C THR A 311 30.74 -11.92 -19.67
N LYS A 312 31.21 -10.71 -20.03
CA LYS A 312 31.07 -10.14 -21.37
C LYS A 312 31.67 -11.04 -22.44
N LYS A 313 32.88 -11.58 -22.22
CA LYS A 313 33.51 -12.52 -23.14
C LYS A 313 32.66 -13.78 -23.36
N LEU A 314 32.12 -14.37 -22.29
CA LEU A 314 31.22 -15.53 -22.39
C LEU A 314 29.97 -15.23 -23.21
N LEU A 315 29.44 -14.02 -23.12
CA LEU A 315 28.22 -13.60 -23.81
C LEU A 315 28.47 -12.97 -25.18
N GLY A 316 29.75 -12.96 -25.66
CA GLY A 316 30.12 -12.40 -26.97
C GLY A 316 30.02 -10.88 -27.06
N PHE A 317 30.27 -10.18 -25.94
CA PHE A 317 30.37 -8.71 -25.89
C PHE A 317 31.82 -8.25 -25.74
N ASP A 318 32.09 -7.00 -26.08
CA ASP A 318 33.40 -6.40 -25.90
C ASP A 318 33.68 -6.23 -24.38
N PRO A 319 34.71 -6.88 -23.83
CA PRO A 319 35.03 -6.80 -22.41
C PRO A 319 35.45 -5.41 -21.93
N GLU A 320 35.91 -4.54 -22.84
CA GLU A 320 36.39 -3.19 -22.53
C GLU A 320 35.28 -2.13 -22.61
N GLN A 321 34.14 -2.47 -23.23
CA GLN A 321 33.00 -1.55 -23.34
C GLN A 321 32.02 -1.73 -22.16
N THR A 322 31.62 -0.62 -21.55
CA THR A 322 30.54 -0.58 -20.58
C THR A 322 29.24 -0.06 -21.22
N PHE A 323 28.10 -0.53 -20.74
CA PHE A 323 26.78 -0.12 -21.27
C PHE A 323 26.64 -0.33 -22.79
N GLN A 324 27.20 -1.42 -23.30
CA GLN A 324 27.09 -1.76 -24.71
C GLN A 324 25.64 -2.18 -25.04
N VAL A 325 25.05 -1.52 -26.01
CA VAL A 325 23.71 -1.82 -26.55
C VAL A 325 23.77 -1.72 -28.07
N ASP A 326 23.39 -2.81 -28.73
CA ASP A 326 23.38 -2.86 -30.19
C ASP A 326 22.09 -2.19 -30.73
N GLU A 327 22.19 -1.39 -31.81
CA GLU A 327 21.05 -0.71 -32.42
C GLU A 327 19.95 -1.69 -32.88
N GLU A 328 20.35 -2.87 -33.35
CA GLU A 328 19.43 -3.93 -33.79
C GLU A 328 18.60 -4.47 -32.60
N VAL A 329 19.19 -4.59 -31.41
CA VAL A 329 18.48 -4.98 -30.18
C VAL A 329 17.40 -3.97 -29.84
N ILE A 330 17.72 -2.66 -29.87
CA ILE A 330 16.76 -1.60 -29.60
C ILE A 330 15.65 -1.59 -30.66
N ALA A 331 16.00 -1.68 -31.94
CA ALA A 331 15.01 -1.72 -33.02
C ALA A 331 14.07 -2.92 -32.89
N HIS A 332 14.57 -4.06 -32.44
CA HIS A 332 13.77 -5.26 -32.23
C HIS A 332 12.86 -5.16 -31.00
N THR A 333 13.41 -4.84 -29.84
CA THR A 333 12.67 -4.82 -28.56
C THR A 333 11.60 -3.72 -28.52
N ARG A 334 11.86 -2.56 -29.14
CA ARG A 334 10.89 -1.44 -29.24
C ARG A 334 9.72 -1.73 -30.19
N LYS A 335 9.67 -2.85 -30.90
CA LYS A 335 8.46 -3.35 -31.55
C LYS A 335 7.32 -3.62 -30.54
N ALA A 336 7.65 -3.69 -29.24
CA ALA A 336 6.68 -3.68 -28.15
C ALA A 336 5.72 -2.50 -28.21
N VAL A 337 6.18 -1.31 -28.65
CA VAL A 337 5.34 -0.13 -28.82
C VAL A 337 4.23 -0.38 -29.84
N GLU A 338 4.54 -0.90 -31.02
CA GLU A 338 3.54 -1.20 -32.03
C GLU A 338 2.56 -2.31 -31.59
N ARG A 339 3.05 -3.32 -30.87
CA ARG A 339 2.18 -4.37 -30.28
C ARG A 339 1.25 -3.78 -29.25
N GLY A 340 1.79 -2.96 -28.34
CA GLY A 340 1.02 -2.30 -27.30
C GLY A 340 -0.07 -1.39 -27.85
N GLN A 341 0.27 -0.53 -28.81
CA GLN A 341 -0.68 0.35 -29.46
C GLN A 341 -1.81 -0.41 -30.15
N ARG A 342 -1.51 -1.56 -30.79
CA ARG A 342 -2.56 -2.42 -31.37
C ARG A 342 -3.46 -3.03 -30.30
N ALA A 343 -2.89 -3.52 -29.21
CA ALA A 343 -3.66 -4.06 -28.08
C ALA A 343 -4.54 -2.99 -27.43
N HIS A 344 -3.97 -1.79 -27.23
CA HIS A 344 -4.69 -0.64 -26.68
C HIS A 344 -5.85 -0.22 -27.60
N ALA A 345 -5.63 -0.12 -28.91
CA ALA A 345 -6.69 0.21 -29.86
C ALA A 345 -7.84 -0.84 -29.85
N ALA A 346 -7.50 -2.13 -29.81
CA ALA A 346 -8.49 -3.20 -29.73
C ALA A 346 -9.27 -3.16 -28.38
N TRP A 347 -8.61 -2.82 -27.29
CA TRP A 347 -9.26 -2.61 -26.00
C TRP A 347 -10.17 -1.38 -26.05
N GLN A 348 -9.74 -0.27 -26.67
CA GLN A 348 -10.52 0.95 -26.79
C GLN A 348 -11.85 0.71 -27.52
N GLU A 349 -11.86 -0.11 -28.57
CA GLU A 349 -13.08 -0.51 -29.26
C GLU A 349 -14.07 -1.23 -28.33
N LYS A 350 -13.56 -2.17 -27.50
CA LYS A 350 -14.36 -2.87 -26.47
C LYS A 350 -14.88 -1.91 -25.42
N PHE A 351 -14.02 -0.99 -24.93
CA PHE A 351 -14.36 0.00 -23.93
C PHE A 351 -15.44 0.97 -24.42
N ASP A 352 -15.35 1.45 -25.67
CA ASP A 352 -16.36 2.34 -26.27
C ASP A 352 -17.70 1.64 -26.46
N ALA A 353 -17.67 0.37 -26.85
CA ALA A 353 -18.88 -0.45 -26.96
C ALA A 353 -19.53 -0.67 -25.57
N TRP A 354 -18.72 -1.02 -24.55
CA TRP A 354 -19.19 -1.13 -23.18
C TRP A 354 -19.78 0.19 -22.66
N LYS A 355 -19.07 1.31 -22.83
CA LYS A 355 -19.51 2.65 -22.43
C LYS A 355 -20.85 3.03 -23.05
N SER A 356 -21.04 2.73 -24.33
CA SER A 356 -22.29 2.99 -25.05
C SER A 356 -23.46 2.14 -24.55
N ALA A 357 -23.18 0.91 -24.11
CA ALA A 357 -24.19 -0.03 -23.64
C ALA A 357 -24.53 0.15 -22.14
N ASN A 358 -23.68 0.80 -21.35
CA ASN A 358 -23.77 0.86 -19.87
C ASN A 358 -23.64 2.31 -19.37
N ALA A 359 -24.54 3.20 -19.77
CA ALA A 359 -24.44 4.65 -19.49
C ALA A 359 -24.28 5.00 -18.01
N ASP A 360 -25.00 4.33 -17.10
CA ASP A 360 -24.92 4.58 -15.66
C ASP A 360 -23.58 4.15 -15.10
N ALA A 361 -23.09 2.97 -15.47
CA ALA A 361 -21.76 2.48 -15.05
C ALA A 361 -20.63 3.34 -15.62
N ALA A 362 -20.80 3.83 -16.87
CA ALA A 362 -19.84 4.74 -17.48
C ALA A 362 -19.80 6.10 -16.77
N ALA A 363 -20.95 6.66 -16.38
CA ALA A 363 -21.01 7.89 -15.59
C ALA A 363 -20.37 7.72 -14.20
N LEU A 364 -20.58 6.56 -13.56
CA LEU A 364 -19.91 6.22 -12.30
C LEU A 364 -18.40 6.16 -12.51
N LEU A 365 -17.92 5.45 -13.52
CA LEU A 365 -16.49 5.35 -13.83
C LEU A 365 -15.86 6.73 -14.08
N GLU A 366 -16.51 7.57 -14.89
CA GLU A 366 -16.02 8.93 -15.16
C GLU A 366 -15.93 9.78 -13.89
N ARG A 367 -16.89 9.65 -12.96
CA ARG A 367 -16.87 10.31 -11.67
C ARG A 367 -15.68 9.85 -10.82
N VAL A 368 -15.47 8.52 -10.74
CA VAL A 368 -14.40 7.92 -9.95
C VAL A 368 -13.02 8.27 -10.51
N VAL A 369 -12.82 8.16 -11.83
CA VAL A 369 -11.57 8.56 -12.49
C VAL A 369 -11.25 10.04 -12.27
N ALA A 370 -12.28 10.90 -12.26
CA ALA A 370 -12.14 12.32 -11.95
C ALA A 370 -11.94 12.59 -10.44
N LYS A 371 -11.88 11.56 -9.59
CA LYS A 371 -11.79 11.66 -8.12
C LYS A 371 -12.86 12.55 -7.50
N LYS A 372 -14.06 12.57 -8.10
CA LYS A 372 -15.20 13.35 -7.61
C LYS A 372 -16.10 12.50 -6.73
N LEU A 373 -16.58 13.09 -5.66
CA LEU A 373 -17.59 12.50 -4.79
C LEU A 373 -19.01 12.77 -5.33
N PRO A 374 -20.01 11.97 -4.93
CA PRO A 374 -21.41 12.26 -5.28
C PRO A 374 -21.86 13.61 -4.75
N ASP A 375 -22.64 14.35 -5.53
CA ASP A 375 -23.11 15.69 -5.15
C ASP A 375 -23.97 15.68 -3.86
N ASN A 376 -24.69 14.57 -3.62
CA ASN A 376 -25.54 14.38 -2.44
C ASN A 376 -24.80 13.76 -1.24
N LEU A 377 -23.48 13.65 -1.26
CA LEU A 377 -22.69 13.03 -0.18
C LEU A 377 -22.95 13.71 1.17
N ALA A 378 -22.89 15.04 1.21
CA ALA A 378 -23.06 15.78 2.46
C ALA A 378 -24.47 15.62 3.07
N GLU A 379 -25.49 15.53 2.22
CA GLU A 379 -26.88 15.35 2.62
C GLU A 379 -27.18 13.92 3.09
N SER A 380 -26.38 12.94 2.65
CA SER A 380 -26.54 11.54 3.05
C SER A 380 -25.93 11.21 4.40
N LEU A 381 -25.07 12.06 4.93
CA LEU A 381 -24.43 11.83 6.22
C LEU A 381 -25.44 11.94 7.38
N PRO A 382 -25.42 11.01 8.34
CA PRO A 382 -26.30 11.12 9.50
C PRO A 382 -25.91 12.30 10.38
N VAL A 383 -26.94 13.01 10.87
CA VAL A 383 -26.84 14.02 11.91
C VAL A 383 -27.29 13.38 13.22
N PHE A 384 -26.50 13.52 14.25
CA PHE A 384 -26.78 12.95 15.56
C PHE A 384 -27.27 14.06 16.50
N ASP A 385 -28.44 13.82 17.09
CA ASP A 385 -29.01 14.73 18.11
C ASP A 385 -28.12 14.74 19.36
N ALA A 386 -28.17 15.85 20.10
CA ALA A 386 -27.51 16.00 21.38
C ALA A 386 -27.96 14.91 22.37
N ASP A 387 -27.00 14.21 22.97
CA ASP A 387 -27.26 13.12 23.92
C ASP A 387 -26.13 13.07 24.95
N GLU A 388 -26.43 13.26 26.21
CA GLU A 388 -25.43 13.16 27.31
C GLU A 388 -24.90 11.73 27.49
N LYS A 389 -25.71 10.70 27.24
CA LYS A 389 -25.29 9.31 27.25
C LYS A 389 -24.39 9.05 26.02
N GLY A 390 -24.80 9.56 24.89
CA GLY A 390 -24.09 9.54 23.64
C GLY A 390 -23.94 8.17 23.01
N ILE A 391 -22.94 8.04 22.15
CA ILE A 391 -22.63 6.84 21.36
C ILE A 391 -21.13 6.73 21.19
N ALA A 392 -20.60 5.50 21.17
CA ALA A 392 -19.20 5.24 20.79
C ALA A 392 -18.91 5.72 19.36
N THR A 393 -17.77 6.39 19.11
CA THR A 393 -17.48 6.87 17.76
C THR A 393 -17.31 5.76 16.74
N ARG A 394 -16.91 4.53 17.17
CA ARG A 394 -16.94 3.34 16.28
C ARG A 394 -18.36 3.00 15.82
N ALA A 395 -19.34 3.12 16.70
CA ALA A 395 -20.75 2.85 16.36
C ALA A 395 -21.35 3.97 15.49
N ALA A 396 -20.97 5.23 15.74
CA ALA A 396 -21.29 6.35 14.86
C ALA A 396 -20.69 6.13 13.47
N SER A 397 -19.43 5.70 13.38
CA SER A 397 -18.76 5.34 12.13
C SER A 397 -19.52 4.24 11.36
N GLY A 398 -19.99 3.19 12.04
CA GLY A 398 -20.81 2.15 11.42
C GLY A 398 -22.08 2.69 10.79
N LYS A 399 -22.78 3.62 11.48
CA LYS A 399 -23.96 4.31 10.91
C LYS A 399 -23.60 5.16 9.69
N VAL A 400 -22.46 5.84 9.72
CA VAL A 400 -21.96 6.62 8.58
C VAL A 400 -21.64 5.70 7.40
N LEU A 401 -20.93 4.57 7.62
CA LEU A 401 -20.63 3.60 6.57
C LEU A 401 -21.91 3.06 5.90
N ASN A 402 -22.94 2.78 6.68
CA ASN A 402 -24.24 2.33 6.15
C ASN A 402 -24.92 3.42 5.29
N ALA A 403 -24.85 4.67 5.69
CA ALA A 403 -25.37 5.78 4.89
C ALA A 403 -24.55 5.98 3.60
N LEU A 404 -23.23 5.84 3.67
CA LEU A 404 -22.34 5.93 2.51
C LEU A 404 -22.51 4.76 1.55
N ALA A 405 -22.95 3.59 2.04
CA ALA A 405 -23.16 2.42 1.20
C ALA A 405 -24.12 2.68 0.03
N ASP A 406 -25.11 3.52 0.23
CA ASP A 406 -26.14 3.84 -0.78
C ASP A 406 -25.66 4.83 -1.84
N VAL A 407 -24.68 5.70 -1.50
CA VAL A 407 -24.29 6.83 -2.36
C VAL A 407 -22.87 6.72 -2.92
N VAL A 408 -21.99 5.90 -2.30
CA VAL A 408 -20.59 5.71 -2.70
C VAL A 408 -20.35 4.24 -3.04
N PRO A 409 -20.84 3.72 -4.19
CA PRO A 409 -20.76 2.30 -4.55
C PRO A 409 -19.33 1.77 -4.73
N GLU A 410 -18.37 2.65 -5.01
CA GLU A 410 -16.95 2.34 -5.10
C GLU A 410 -16.28 2.12 -3.74
N LEU A 411 -16.90 2.54 -2.62
CA LEU A 411 -16.38 2.31 -1.28
C LEU A 411 -16.68 0.87 -0.84
N TRP A 412 -15.68 0.13 -0.39
CA TRP A 412 -15.79 -1.23 0.10
C TRP A 412 -14.73 -1.50 1.18
N GLY A 413 -14.91 -2.51 2.00
CA GLY A 413 -13.95 -2.77 3.07
C GLY A 413 -14.44 -3.75 4.12
N GLY A 414 -13.69 -3.86 5.21
CA GLY A 414 -13.99 -4.79 6.30
C GLY A 414 -12.95 -4.75 7.40
N SER A 415 -12.70 -5.88 8.04
CA SER A 415 -11.79 -5.96 9.19
C SER A 415 -10.90 -7.19 9.16
N ALA A 416 -9.81 -7.12 9.94
CA ALA A 416 -9.00 -8.27 10.32
C ALA A 416 -9.68 -9.02 11.49
N ASP A 417 -10.73 -9.79 11.16
CA ASP A 417 -11.53 -10.63 12.08
C ASP A 417 -12.32 -9.87 13.18
N LEU A 418 -12.42 -8.55 13.09
CA LEU A 418 -13.01 -7.70 14.12
C LEU A 418 -14.22 -6.88 13.62
N ALA A 419 -14.93 -7.35 12.58
CA ALA A 419 -16.00 -6.59 11.93
C ALA A 419 -17.07 -6.09 12.91
N GLY A 420 -17.55 -6.94 13.80
CA GLY A 420 -18.53 -6.57 14.82
C GLY A 420 -17.97 -5.62 15.88
N SER A 421 -16.72 -5.80 16.31
CA SER A 421 -16.07 -4.93 17.28
C SER A 421 -15.72 -3.56 16.71
N ASN A 422 -15.34 -3.51 15.45
CA ASN A 422 -14.95 -2.25 14.76
C ASN A 422 -16.14 -1.52 14.13
N ASN A 423 -17.30 -2.18 13.99
CA ASN A 423 -18.47 -1.66 13.25
C ASN A 423 -18.14 -1.28 11.81
N THR A 424 -17.43 -2.17 11.10
CA THR A 424 -16.93 -1.92 9.74
C THR A 424 -17.74 -2.61 8.64
N THR A 425 -18.86 -3.23 9.00
CA THR A 425 -19.75 -3.90 8.04
C THR A 425 -20.77 -2.90 7.49
N MET A 426 -20.94 -2.90 6.17
CA MET A 426 -22.08 -2.27 5.49
C MET A 426 -23.22 -3.27 5.44
N ASP A 427 -24.35 -2.93 6.05
CA ASP A 427 -25.52 -3.82 6.14
C ASP A 427 -26.07 -4.17 4.74
N ASN A 428 -26.55 -5.40 4.60
CA ASN A 428 -27.12 -5.92 3.35
C ASN A 428 -26.19 -5.93 2.15
N GLN A 429 -24.88 -5.78 2.35
CA GLN A 429 -23.88 -5.92 1.30
C GLN A 429 -23.27 -7.32 1.33
N PRO A 430 -23.17 -8.04 0.18
CA PRO A 430 -22.57 -9.37 0.16
C PRO A 430 -21.09 -9.33 0.50
N SER A 431 -20.59 -10.44 1.03
CA SER A 431 -19.17 -10.64 1.29
C SER A 431 -18.39 -10.90 0.00
N PHE A 432 -17.20 -10.33 -0.11
CA PHE A 432 -16.27 -10.57 -1.21
C PHE A 432 -15.54 -11.90 -0.97
N ILE A 433 -16.25 -12.98 -1.23
CA ILE A 433 -15.75 -14.38 -1.14
C ILE A 433 -16.44 -15.21 -2.23
N PRO A 434 -15.88 -16.37 -2.63
CA PRO A 434 -16.57 -17.32 -3.49
C PRO A 434 -17.95 -17.70 -2.94
N SER A 435 -18.93 -17.87 -3.81
CA SER A 435 -20.33 -18.06 -3.41
C SER A 435 -20.56 -19.36 -2.62
N ASP A 436 -19.77 -20.40 -2.87
CA ASP A 436 -19.80 -21.68 -2.16
C ASP A 436 -19.23 -21.62 -0.74
N ARG A 437 -18.61 -20.49 -0.36
CA ARG A 437 -18.11 -20.20 1.00
C ARG A 437 -19.08 -19.36 1.83
N SER A 438 -20.34 -19.24 1.38
CA SER A 438 -21.39 -18.60 2.17
C SER A 438 -21.63 -19.33 3.49
N THR A 439 -21.96 -18.57 4.52
CA THR A 439 -22.37 -19.08 5.84
C THR A 439 -23.77 -18.57 6.17
N ASP A 440 -24.31 -18.97 7.31
CA ASP A 440 -25.59 -18.44 7.79
C ASP A 440 -25.58 -16.92 8.03
N THR A 441 -24.41 -16.35 8.30
CA THR A 441 -24.23 -14.92 8.57
C THR A 441 -23.78 -14.14 7.34
N TRP A 442 -22.95 -14.73 6.48
CA TRP A 442 -22.28 -14.05 5.39
C TRP A 442 -22.61 -14.65 4.03
N THR A 443 -23.29 -13.89 3.20
CA THR A 443 -23.59 -14.30 1.83
C THR A 443 -22.40 -13.99 0.92
N GLY A 444 -21.81 -15.02 0.34
CA GLY A 444 -20.68 -14.89 -0.58
C GLY A 444 -21.09 -14.41 -1.97
N ASN A 445 -20.33 -13.50 -2.51
CA ASN A 445 -20.38 -13.04 -3.90
C ASN A 445 -18.96 -12.65 -4.31
N PRO A 446 -18.38 -13.19 -5.41
CA PRO A 446 -17.03 -12.85 -5.84
C PRO A 446 -16.83 -11.36 -6.12
N TYR A 447 -17.92 -10.62 -6.31
CA TYR A 447 -17.95 -9.17 -6.49
C TYR A 447 -18.46 -8.43 -5.26
N GLY A 448 -18.51 -9.09 -4.10
CA GLY A 448 -19.04 -8.55 -2.87
C GLY A 448 -18.33 -7.30 -2.38
N ARG A 449 -18.84 -6.70 -1.31
CA ARG A 449 -18.42 -5.39 -0.83
C ARG A 449 -17.81 -5.44 0.58
N THR A 450 -18.13 -6.50 1.33
CA THR A 450 -17.55 -6.72 2.65
C THR A 450 -16.31 -7.60 2.55
N LEU A 451 -15.16 -7.08 3.01
CA LEU A 451 -13.88 -7.76 3.01
C LEU A 451 -13.66 -8.48 4.35
N HIS A 452 -13.24 -9.74 4.27
CA HIS A 452 -12.82 -10.54 5.42
C HIS A 452 -11.34 -10.87 5.31
N PHE A 453 -10.49 -10.11 6.00
CA PHE A 453 -9.05 -10.33 5.95
C PHE A 453 -8.59 -11.49 6.85
N GLY A 454 -9.44 -11.91 7.83
CA GLY A 454 -9.00 -12.77 8.91
C GLY A 454 -7.97 -12.06 9.79
N ILE A 455 -7.31 -12.79 10.69
CA ILE A 455 -6.30 -12.22 11.60
C ILE A 455 -4.99 -12.03 10.82
N ARG A 456 -4.95 -10.99 9.96
CA ARG A 456 -3.85 -10.68 9.02
C ARG A 456 -3.73 -9.17 8.83
N GLU A 457 -3.36 -8.45 9.88
CA GLU A 457 -3.35 -6.97 9.87
C GLU A 457 -2.34 -6.40 8.89
N ASN A 458 -1.14 -6.99 8.78
CA ASN A 458 -0.11 -6.52 7.86
C ASN A 458 -0.55 -6.74 6.40
N ALA A 459 -1.02 -7.94 6.07
CA ALA A 459 -1.55 -8.21 4.73
C ALA A 459 -2.77 -7.34 4.41
N MET A 460 -3.67 -7.09 5.37
CA MET A 460 -4.78 -6.16 5.20
C MET A 460 -4.26 -4.79 4.75
N GLY A 461 -3.28 -4.23 5.44
CA GLY A 461 -2.73 -2.93 5.07
C GLY A 461 -2.07 -2.92 3.69
N MET A 462 -1.31 -3.97 3.33
CA MET A 462 -0.68 -4.10 2.01
C MET A 462 -1.71 -4.31 0.90
N ILE A 463 -2.76 -5.09 1.15
CA ILE A 463 -3.87 -5.31 0.21
C ILE A 463 -4.62 -4.00 -0.05
N LEU A 464 -4.90 -3.20 0.99
CA LEU A 464 -5.50 -1.87 0.81
C LEU A 464 -4.63 -0.98 -0.08
N ASN A 465 -3.31 -0.99 0.10
CA ASN A 465 -2.41 -0.25 -0.76
C ASN A 465 -2.49 -0.72 -2.23
N GLY A 466 -2.55 -2.03 -2.45
CA GLY A 466 -2.73 -2.59 -3.79
C GLY A 466 -4.06 -2.20 -4.44
N ILE A 467 -5.14 -2.15 -3.66
CA ILE A 467 -6.46 -1.70 -4.13
C ILE A 467 -6.41 -0.22 -4.54
N GLU A 468 -5.79 0.63 -3.73
CA GLU A 468 -5.69 2.07 -4.02
C GLU A 468 -4.77 2.36 -5.23
N LEU A 469 -3.76 1.53 -5.51
CA LEU A 469 -2.92 1.63 -6.71
C LEU A 469 -3.70 1.36 -8.00
N GLU A 470 -4.75 0.54 -7.96
CA GLU A 470 -5.66 0.35 -9.10
C GLU A 470 -6.58 1.56 -9.36
N GLY A 471 -6.88 2.36 -8.34
CA GLY A 471 -7.46 3.69 -8.45
C GLY A 471 -8.92 3.79 -8.85
N LEU A 472 -9.64 2.69 -9.10
CA LEU A 472 -11.04 2.69 -9.54
C LEU A 472 -12.05 2.31 -8.46
N THR A 473 -11.58 2.08 -7.24
CA THR A 473 -12.38 1.86 -6.04
C THR A 473 -11.69 2.49 -4.84
N ARG A 474 -12.38 2.62 -3.71
CA ARG A 474 -11.85 3.12 -2.44
C ARG A 474 -12.03 2.05 -1.39
N ALA A 475 -10.95 1.73 -0.66
CA ALA A 475 -11.00 0.65 0.31
C ALA A 475 -10.67 1.11 1.73
N TYR A 476 -11.32 0.46 2.72
CA TYR A 476 -10.98 0.63 4.14
C TYR A 476 -10.76 -0.73 4.80
N GLY A 477 -9.89 -0.74 5.83
CA GLY A 477 -9.63 -1.91 6.64
C GLY A 477 -9.56 -1.57 8.12
N GLY A 478 -10.23 -2.36 8.94
CA GLY A 478 -10.38 -2.13 10.37
C GLY A 478 -9.66 -3.14 11.25
N THR A 479 -9.10 -2.64 12.37
CA THR A 479 -8.60 -3.43 13.50
C THR A 479 -8.60 -2.55 14.75
N PHE A 480 -8.13 -3.06 15.91
CA PHE A 480 -7.88 -2.23 17.06
C PHE A 480 -6.65 -1.34 16.88
N LEU A 481 -6.64 -0.17 17.51
CA LEU A 481 -5.52 0.77 17.37
C LEU A 481 -4.19 0.15 17.79
N VAL A 482 -4.17 -0.66 18.86
CA VAL A 482 -2.94 -1.34 19.31
C VAL A 482 -2.35 -2.26 18.24
N PHE A 483 -3.19 -2.86 17.39
CA PHE A 483 -2.74 -3.74 16.31
C PHE A 483 -2.28 -2.98 15.06
N SER A 484 -2.33 -1.65 15.06
CA SER A 484 -1.61 -0.85 14.06
C SER A 484 -0.10 -1.12 14.07
N ASP A 485 0.45 -1.66 15.16
CA ASP A 485 1.83 -2.10 15.25
C ASP A 485 2.16 -3.20 14.24
N TYR A 486 1.24 -4.14 14.01
CA TYR A 486 1.39 -5.15 12.95
C TYR A 486 1.32 -4.55 11.55
N MET A 487 0.65 -3.41 11.37
CA MET A 487 0.44 -2.75 10.08
C MET A 487 1.52 -1.70 9.75
N ARG A 488 2.45 -1.42 10.66
CA ARG A 488 3.39 -0.30 10.54
C ARG A 488 4.11 -0.22 9.19
N PRO A 489 4.61 -1.32 8.60
CA PRO A 489 5.23 -1.30 7.27
C PRO A 489 4.25 -0.89 6.17
N ALA A 490 3.01 -1.41 6.20
CA ALA A 490 1.98 -1.10 5.22
C ALA A 490 1.56 0.37 5.25
N VAL A 491 1.33 0.91 6.46
CA VAL A 491 0.97 2.32 6.67
C VAL A 491 2.09 3.25 6.17
N ARG A 492 3.35 2.91 6.47
CA ARG A 492 4.51 3.67 5.98
C ARG A 492 4.63 3.65 4.46
N LEU A 493 4.40 2.49 3.82
CA LEU A 493 4.42 2.38 2.35
C LEU A 493 3.27 3.14 1.70
N ALA A 494 2.06 3.13 2.29
CA ALA A 494 0.97 3.96 1.83
C ALA A 494 1.34 5.46 1.84
N ALA A 495 1.99 5.91 2.91
CA ALA A 495 2.45 7.29 3.05
C ALA A 495 3.54 7.68 2.04
N ILE A 496 4.52 6.80 1.80
CA ILE A 496 5.56 6.99 0.78
C ILE A 496 4.94 7.10 -0.63
N GLN A 497 3.98 6.24 -0.94
CA GLN A 497 3.31 6.16 -2.23
C GLN A 497 2.17 7.18 -2.39
N GLN A 498 1.88 7.97 -1.35
CA GLN A 498 0.78 8.95 -1.33
C GLN A 498 -0.59 8.33 -1.65
N LEU A 499 -0.81 7.10 -1.18
CA LEU A 499 -2.05 6.37 -1.41
C LEU A 499 -3.12 6.78 -0.40
N PRO A 500 -4.36 7.01 -0.82
CA PRO A 500 -5.44 7.37 0.09
C PRO A 500 -6.07 6.16 0.80
N SER A 501 -5.24 5.21 1.23
CA SER A 501 -5.66 4.04 2.00
C SER A 501 -6.32 4.46 3.31
N ILE A 502 -7.46 3.86 3.65
CA ILE A 502 -8.24 4.20 4.85
C ILE A 502 -8.07 3.09 5.90
N PHE A 503 -7.41 3.43 7.00
CA PHE A 503 -7.23 2.56 8.15
C PHE A 503 -8.21 2.96 9.25
N VAL A 504 -9.11 2.06 9.65
CA VAL A 504 -10.08 2.30 10.72
C VAL A 504 -9.59 1.61 11.99
N TRP A 505 -9.08 2.38 12.94
CA TRP A 505 -8.53 1.86 14.18
C TRP A 505 -9.44 2.20 15.36
N THR A 506 -10.12 1.20 15.88
CA THR A 506 -11.01 1.36 17.03
C THR A 506 -10.30 1.00 18.34
N HIS A 507 -10.98 1.19 19.48
CA HIS A 507 -10.39 0.90 20.80
C HIS A 507 -9.19 1.80 21.07
N ASP A 508 -9.44 3.10 21.02
CA ASP A 508 -8.51 4.21 20.84
C ASP A 508 -7.62 4.54 22.04
N SER A 509 -7.93 4.02 23.24
CA SER A 509 -7.29 4.45 24.49
C SER A 509 -7.40 3.40 25.60
N VAL A 510 -6.99 3.74 26.80
CA VAL A 510 -7.24 2.94 28.03
C VAL A 510 -8.72 2.70 28.28
N GLY A 511 -9.61 3.44 27.61
CA GLY A 511 -11.04 3.18 27.56
C GLY A 511 -11.45 1.82 26.97
N VAL A 512 -10.52 1.04 26.44
CA VAL A 512 -10.70 -0.40 26.13
C VAL A 512 -11.15 -1.17 27.38
N GLY A 513 -10.59 -0.83 28.53
CA GLY A 513 -11.06 -1.37 29.80
C GLY A 513 -10.39 -2.68 30.20
N GLU A 514 -11.21 -3.70 30.45
CA GLU A 514 -10.84 -4.94 31.13
C GLU A 514 -9.81 -5.79 30.38
N ASP A 515 -9.66 -5.66 29.07
CA ASP A 515 -8.68 -6.38 28.26
C ASP A 515 -7.23 -6.04 28.66
N GLY A 516 -7.03 -4.89 29.28
CA GLY A 516 -5.78 -4.51 29.93
C GLY A 516 -4.67 -4.04 28.97
N PRO A 517 -3.42 -3.97 29.48
CA PRO A 517 -2.30 -3.28 28.82
C PRO A 517 -1.99 -3.73 27.38
N THR A 518 -2.19 -5.02 27.07
CA THR A 518 -1.89 -5.57 25.75
C THR A 518 -2.85 -5.08 24.64
N HIS A 519 -3.98 -4.49 25.04
CA HIS A 519 -5.02 -3.97 24.12
C HIS A 519 -5.22 -2.46 24.26
N GLN A 520 -4.54 -1.81 25.21
CA GLN A 520 -4.66 -0.39 25.52
C GLN A 520 -3.52 0.39 24.87
N PRO A 521 -3.75 1.15 23.80
CA PRO A 521 -2.72 1.96 23.15
C PRO A 521 -2.30 3.14 24.04
N ILE A 522 -1.02 3.41 24.10
CA ILE A 522 -0.42 4.55 24.82
C ILE A 522 0.40 5.40 23.85
N GLU A 523 1.47 4.84 23.26
CA GLU A 523 2.40 5.54 22.38
C GLU A 523 1.91 5.63 20.93
N HIS A 524 0.89 4.87 20.55
CA HIS A 524 0.46 4.66 19.17
C HIS A 524 0.09 5.95 18.46
N LEU A 525 -0.69 6.84 19.09
CA LEU A 525 -1.06 8.12 18.49
C LEU A 525 0.17 8.97 18.15
N THR A 526 1.10 9.10 19.09
CA THR A 526 2.35 9.84 18.88
C THR A 526 3.23 9.17 17.81
N ALA A 527 3.36 7.84 17.85
CA ALA A 527 4.14 7.09 16.89
C ALA A 527 3.57 7.14 15.47
N LEU A 528 2.26 7.16 15.32
CA LEU A 528 1.57 7.31 14.03
C LEU A 528 1.74 8.74 13.48
N ARG A 529 1.56 9.77 14.29
CA ARG A 529 1.80 11.17 13.91
C ARG A 529 3.26 11.43 13.49
N ALA A 530 4.21 10.60 13.90
CA ALA A 530 5.59 10.69 13.46
C ALA A 530 5.83 10.13 12.03
N ILE A 531 4.85 9.47 11.41
CA ILE A 531 4.94 9.00 10.02
C ILE A 531 4.65 10.19 9.09
N PRO A 532 5.61 10.65 8.28
CA PRO A 532 5.34 11.74 7.33
C PRO A 532 4.20 11.38 6.39
N ASN A 533 3.36 12.35 6.07
CA ASN A 533 2.26 12.21 5.12
C ASN A 533 1.11 11.26 5.55
N LEU A 534 1.03 10.86 6.82
CA LEU A 534 -0.12 10.16 7.38
C LEU A 534 -1.02 11.16 8.12
N ALA A 535 -2.32 11.18 7.83
CA ALA A 535 -3.29 11.93 8.62
C ALA A 535 -3.87 11.03 9.73
N VAL A 536 -3.76 11.47 10.99
CA VAL A 536 -4.27 10.77 12.18
C VAL A 536 -5.51 11.50 12.70
N VAL A 537 -6.69 10.93 12.48
CA VAL A 537 -7.98 11.58 12.71
C VAL A 537 -8.71 10.94 13.89
N ARG A 538 -8.89 11.66 14.98
CA ARG A 538 -9.51 11.16 16.22
C ARG A 538 -10.70 12.08 16.61
N PRO A 539 -11.92 11.82 16.08
CA PRO A 539 -13.10 12.65 16.32
C PRO A 539 -13.59 12.53 17.77
N GLY A 540 -14.10 13.64 18.31
CA GLY A 540 -14.52 13.77 19.71
C GLY A 540 -16.00 13.44 19.97
N ASP A 541 -16.84 13.32 18.94
CA ASP A 541 -18.23 12.87 19.06
C ASP A 541 -18.77 12.26 17.74
N ALA A 542 -20.05 11.89 17.75
CA ALA A 542 -20.70 11.27 16.59
C ALA A 542 -20.78 12.21 15.37
N ASN A 543 -21.02 13.49 15.56
CA ASN A 543 -21.11 14.47 14.48
C ASN A 543 -19.72 14.77 13.90
N GLU A 544 -18.68 14.85 14.72
CA GLU A 544 -17.30 14.93 14.23
C GLU A 544 -16.91 13.68 13.45
N THR A 545 -17.38 12.49 13.86
CA THR A 545 -17.14 11.23 13.13
C THR A 545 -17.75 11.27 11.73
N ALA A 546 -18.96 11.80 11.58
CA ALA A 546 -19.60 11.95 10.27
C ALA A 546 -18.81 12.91 9.36
N GLN A 547 -18.38 14.06 9.90
CA GLN A 547 -17.57 15.02 9.14
C GLN A 547 -16.16 14.51 8.85
N ALA A 548 -15.59 13.69 9.74
CA ALA A 548 -14.30 13.03 9.50
C ALA A 548 -14.40 12.09 8.28
N TRP A 549 -15.41 11.25 8.16
CA TRP A 549 -15.62 10.40 6.99
C TRP A 549 -15.75 11.19 5.69
N LYS A 550 -16.48 12.31 5.72
CA LYS A 550 -16.57 13.19 4.55
C LYS A 550 -15.19 13.67 4.12
N LYS A 551 -14.41 14.22 5.06
CA LYS A 551 -13.06 14.74 4.78
C LYS A 551 -12.10 13.62 4.34
N ILE A 552 -12.22 12.42 4.91
CA ILE A 552 -11.45 11.23 4.50
C ILE A 552 -11.70 10.90 3.03
N LEU A 553 -12.97 10.87 2.60
CA LEU A 553 -13.30 10.58 1.20
C LEU A 553 -12.84 11.68 0.24
N GLU A 554 -12.79 12.95 0.69
CA GLU A 554 -12.23 14.08 -0.06
C GLU A 554 -10.70 14.02 -0.19
N THR A 555 -10.01 13.29 0.70
CA THR A 555 -8.55 13.16 0.71
C THR A 555 -8.11 12.08 -0.28
N THR A 556 -7.27 12.44 -1.26
CA THR A 556 -6.88 11.54 -2.37
C THR A 556 -5.37 11.42 -2.56
N ASP A 557 -4.57 11.99 -1.66
CA ASP A 557 -3.12 12.15 -1.81
C ASP A 557 -2.29 11.60 -0.63
N ARG A 558 -2.95 10.98 0.34
CA ARG A 558 -2.28 10.41 1.53
C ARG A 558 -3.15 9.38 2.25
N PRO A 559 -2.55 8.47 3.02
CA PRO A 559 -3.29 7.56 3.88
C PRO A 559 -3.86 8.27 5.11
N ILE A 560 -4.97 7.72 5.60
CA ILE A 560 -5.68 8.23 6.77
C ILE A 560 -5.88 7.12 7.80
N GLY A 561 -5.51 7.39 9.06
CA GLY A 561 -5.90 6.60 10.21
C GLY A 561 -7.07 7.23 10.95
N LEU A 562 -8.24 6.62 10.87
CA LEU A 562 -9.44 7.04 11.62
C LEU A 562 -9.48 6.31 12.95
N ILE A 563 -9.31 7.06 14.04
CA ILE A 563 -9.17 6.55 15.40
C ILE A 563 -10.50 6.71 16.15
N LEU A 564 -11.07 5.60 16.64
CA LEU A 564 -12.44 5.56 17.16
C LEU A 564 -12.52 4.92 18.55
N SER A 565 -13.37 5.46 19.41
CA SER A 565 -13.58 4.98 20.78
C SER A 565 -14.34 3.66 20.84
N ARG A 566 -14.05 2.84 21.86
CA ARG A 566 -14.88 1.72 22.28
C ARG A 566 -16.04 2.17 23.17
N GLN A 567 -15.74 3.06 24.11
CA GLN A 567 -16.70 3.59 25.07
C GLN A 567 -17.64 4.62 24.44
N GLU A 568 -18.85 4.74 25.00
CA GLU A 568 -19.81 5.79 24.67
C GLU A 568 -19.27 7.16 25.07
N MET A 569 -19.54 8.16 24.26
CA MET A 569 -19.15 9.54 24.48
C MET A 569 -20.36 10.46 24.22
N PRO A 570 -20.53 11.55 24.99
CA PRO A 570 -21.61 12.48 24.76
C PRO A 570 -21.59 13.03 23.33
N THR A 571 -22.77 13.14 22.73
CA THR A 571 -22.96 13.90 21.48
C THR A 571 -23.27 15.35 21.87
N LEU A 572 -22.40 16.26 21.46
CA LEU A 572 -22.51 17.69 21.86
C LEU A 572 -23.67 18.38 21.17
N ASP A 573 -24.34 19.30 21.92
CA ASP A 573 -25.38 20.15 21.36
C ASP A 573 -24.77 21.24 20.45
N ARG A 574 -24.96 21.10 19.17
CA ARG A 574 -24.40 22.02 18.17
C ARG A 574 -25.16 23.38 18.12
N SER A 575 -26.16 23.57 18.94
CA SER A 575 -26.73 24.88 19.19
C SER A 575 -25.96 25.70 20.25
N GLU A 576 -25.22 25.00 21.15
CA GLU A 576 -24.35 25.61 22.16
C GLU A 576 -22.90 25.66 21.72
N TYR A 577 -22.47 24.65 20.93
CA TYR A 577 -21.08 24.44 20.46
C TYR A 577 -21.01 24.65 18.95
N ALA A 578 -19.80 24.99 18.46
CA ALA A 578 -19.57 25.20 17.05
C ALA A 578 -19.87 23.93 16.20
N SER A 579 -20.23 24.17 14.93
CA SER A 579 -20.51 23.09 13.97
C SER A 579 -19.33 22.11 13.85
N ALA A 580 -19.65 20.80 13.72
CA ALA A 580 -18.68 19.76 13.45
C ALA A 580 -17.99 19.90 12.08
N ASP A 581 -18.46 20.76 11.17
CA ASP A 581 -17.78 21.07 9.91
C ASP A 581 -16.34 21.56 10.11
N GLY A 582 -16.03 22.08 11.31
CA GLY A 582 -14.68 22.45 11.72
C GLY A 582 -13.65 21.31 11.64
N VAL A 583 -14.08 20.05 11.67
CA VAL A 583 -13.22 18.86 11.48
C VAL A 583 -12.45 18.93 10.17
N ALA A 584 -13.04 19.46 9.11
CA ALA A 584 -12.37 19.61 7.81
C ALA A 584 -11.11 20.50 7.87
N LYS A 585 -10.97 21.32 8.91
CA LYS A 585 -9.79 22.17 9.18
C LYS A 585 -8.77 21.52 10.11
N GLY A 586 -9.05 20.33 10.62
CA GLY A 586 -8.19 19.56 11.53
C GLY A 586 -8.22 20.02 12.98
N GLY A 587 -8.45 21.31 13.23
CA GLY A 587 -8.62 21.90 14.56
C GLY A 587 -9.50 23.15 14.47
N TYR A 588 -10.40 23.34 15.43
CA TYR A 588 -11.32 24.48 15.42
C TYR A 588 -11.75 24.88 16.84
N VAL A 589 -12.16 26.14 17.00
CA VAL A 589 -12.71 26.62 18.27
C VAL A 589 -14.10 26.00 18.45
N LEU A 590 -14.22 25.06 19.38
CA LEU A 590 -15.47 24.39 19.72
C LEU A 590 -16.36 25.28 20.61
N ALA A 591 -15.74 25.92 21.61
CA ALA A 591 -16.39 26.85 22.50
C ALA A 591 -15.43 27.99 22.83
N ASP A 592 -15.89 29.25 22.68
CA ASP A 592 -15.07 30.42 22.99
C ASP A 592 -15.47 31.05 24.34
N SER A 593 -14.57 31.85 24.87
CA SER A 593 -14.83 32.69 26.06
C SER A 593 -15.50 34.00 25.71
N GLU A 594 -16.13 34.62 26.67
CA GLU A 594 -16.48 36.05 26.57
C GLU A 594 -15.21 36.90 26.67
N GLY A 595 -14.78 37.47 25.54
CA GLY A 595 -13.53 38.24 25.43
C GLY A 595 -12.30 37.37 25.21
N GLU A 596 -11.12 37.91 25.50
CA GLU A 596 -9.84 37.21 25.28
C GLU A 596 -9.69 36.03 26.24
N PRO A 597 -9.42 34.81 25.75
CA PRO A 597 -9.24 33.65 26.62
C PRO A 597 -7.98 33.77 27.46
N LYS A 598 -8.10 33.47 28.75
CA LYS A 598 -6.96 33.35 29.67
C LYS A 598 -6.24 32.03 29.55
N VAL A 599 -6.98 31.00 29.16
CA VAL A 599 -6.43 29.65 28.92
C VAL A 599 -7.14 28.99 27.74
N ILE A 600 -6.40 28.14 26.99
CA ILE A 600 -6.95 27.33 25.90
C ILE A 600 -6.80 25.86 26.27
N LEU A 601 -7.92 25.12 26.24
CA LEU A 601 -7.97 23.67 26.38
C LEU A 601 -8.05 23.06 24.98
N VAL A 602 -7.09 22.20 24.60
CA VAL A 602 -7.04 21.51 23.31
C VAL A 602 -7.26 20.03 23.58
N ALA A 603 -8.27 19.43 22.94
CA ALA A 603 -8.58 18.02 23.16
C ALA A 603 -8.91 17.29 21.86
N THR A 604 -8.72 15.97 21.87
CA THR A 604 -9.13 15.07 20.79
C THR A 604 -9.95 13.92 21.35
N GLY A 605 -10.71 13.24 20.47
CA GLY A 605 -11.34 11.98 20.80
C GLY A 605 -12.18 12.05 22.08
N SER A 606 -12.12 10.97 22.85
CA SER A 606 -12.91 10.82 24.08
C SER A 606 -12.64 11.88 25.15
N GLU A 607 -11.53 12.59 25.09
CA GLU A 607 -11.16 13.59 26.08
C GLU A 607 -11.77 14.98 25.78
N LEU A 608 -12.41 15.15 24.61
CA LEU A 608 -13.09 16.41 24.28
C LEU A 608 -14.18 16.75 25.30
N GLY A 609 -14.94 15.75 25.74
CA GLY A 609 -15.96 15.93 26.80
C GLY A 609 -15.37 16.39 28.14
N LEU A 610 -14.15 15.96 28.49
CA LEU A 610 -13.45 16.41 29.71
C LEU A 610 -13.05 17.89 29.61
N ALA A 611 -12.56 18.32 28.46
CA ALA A 611 -12.21 19.72 28.23
C ALA A 611 -13.44 20.63 28.28
N VAL A 612 -14.57 20.18 27.75
CA VAL A 612 -15.86 20.91 27.82
C VAL A 612 -16.35 21.02 29.28
N ALA A 613 -16.28 19.94 30.06
CA ALA A 613 -16.64 19.96 31.48
C ALA A 613 -15.72 20.89 32.31
N ALA A 614 -14.40 20.78 32.10
CA ALA A 614 -13.41 21.63 32.76
C ALA A 614 -13.59 23.10 32.43
N ARG A 615 -13.97 23.44 31.19
CA ARG A 615 -14.32 24.83 30.81
C ARG A 615 -15.46 25.38 31.68
N LYS A 616 -16.55 24.61 31.86
CA LYS A 616 -17.68 25.03 32.68
C LYS A 616 -17.25 25.34 34.13
N GLU A 617 -16.35 24.55 34.71
CA GLU A 617 -15.81 24.78 36.04
C GLU A 617 -14.89 26.01 36.10
N LEU A 618 -14.02 26.21 35.13
CA LEU A 618 -13.12 27.37 35.05
C LEU A 618 -13.91 28.68 34.87
N GLU A 619 -14.91 28.69 34.02
CA GLU A 619 -15.78 29.86 33.83
C GLU A 619 -16.59 30.19 35.10
N ALA A 620 -17.07 29.16 35.82
CA ALA A 620 -17.71 29.39 37.13
C ALA A 620 -16.75 30.02 38.16
N LYS A 621 -15.46 29.86 38.00
CA LYS A 621 -14.38 30.51 38.78
C LYS A 621 -13.97 31.88 38.20
N GLY A 622 -14.58 32.34 37.11
CA GLY A 622 -14.26 33.60 36.43
C GLY A 622 -13.02 33.53 35.52
N VAL A 623 -12.61 32.34 35.11
CA VAL A 623 -11.47 32.14 34.19
C VAL A 623 -12.00 31.99 32.76
N ALA A 624 -11.77 33.02 31.91
CA ALA A 624 -12.12 32.99 30.50
C ALA A 624 -11.41 31.86 29.77
N THR A 625 -12.16 30.87 29.26
CA THR A 625 -11.63 29.62 28.78
C THR A 625 -12.14 29.27 27.38
N ARG A 626 -11.19 29.06 26.44
CA ARG A 626 -11.50 28.55 25.11
C ARG A 626 -11.29 27.03 25.08
N VAL A 627 -12.18 26.30 24.40
CA VAL A 627 -11.98 24.89 24.04
C VAL A 627 -11.77 24.77 22.55
N VAL A 628 -10.71 24.06 22.16
CA VAL A 628 -10.38 23.71 20.78
C VAL A 628 -10.53 22.20 20.63
N SER A 629 -11.39 21.76 19.72
CA SER A 629 -11.35 20.39 19.22
C SER A 629 -10.27 20.29 18.16
N MET A 630 -9.36 19.31 18.31
CA MET A 630 -8.22 19.09 17.42
C MET A 630 -8.22 17.64 16.87
N PRO A 631 -9.25 17.25 16.10
CA PRO A 631 -9.38 15.88 15.63
C PRO A 631 -8.24 15.40 14.72
N CYS A 632 -7.54 16.31 14.01
CA CYS A 632 -6.42 15.96 13.14
C CYS A 632 -5.39 17.08 13.09
N ARG A 633 -4.25 16.86 13.69
CA ARG A 633 -3.15 17.85 13.73
C ARG A 633 -2.61 18.16 12.33
N GLU A 634 -2.45 17.15 11.51
CA GLU A 634 -1.87 17.26 10.17
C GLU A 634 -2.73 18.19 9.29
N TRP A 635 -4.05 18.08 9.32
CA TRP A 635 -4.94 18.97 8.60
C TRP A 635 -4.96 20.40 9.18
N PHE A 636 -4.75 20.55 10.49
CA PHE A 636 -4.65 21.87 11.14
C PHE A 636 -3.33 22.56 10.76
N ASP A 637 -2.23 21.85 10.74
CA ASP A 637 -0.91 22.38 10.39
C ASP A 637 -0.85 22.88 8.93
N GLU A 638 -1.67 22.33 8.04
CA GLU A 638 -1.83 22.77 6.64
C GLU A 638 -2.65 24.06 6.47
N GLN A 639 -3.35 24.50 7.50
CA GLN A 639 -4.10 25.77 7.41
C GLN A 639 -3.15 26.96 7.33
N ASP A 640 -3.65 28.07 6.78
CA ASP A 640 -2.90 29.31 6.76
C ASP A 640 -2.65 29.87 8.18
N ASP A 641 -1.67 30.76 8.29
CA ASP A 641 -1.27 31.31 9.57
C ASP A 641 -2.38 32.14 10.24
N ALA A 642 -3.24 32.78 9.45
CA ALA A 642 -4.35 33.57 9.98
C ALA A 642 -5.39 32.66 10.63
N TYR A 643 -5.72 31.52 10.03
CA TYR A 643 -6.61 30.54 10.63
C TYR A 643 -6.00 29.93 11.90
N LYS A 644 -4.73 29.48 11.84
CA LYS A 644 -4.04 28.93 13.02
C LYS A 644 -4.01 29.93 14.17
N GLU A 645 -3.74 31.21 13.88
CA GLU A 645 -3.75 32.26 14.87
C GLU A 645 -5.15 32.53 15.44
N SER A 646 -6.22 32.41 14.65
CA SER A 646 -7.58 32.55 15.11
C SER A 646 -8.00 31.44 16.09
N VAL A 647 -7.46 30.22 15.94
CA VAL A 647 -7.76 29.07 16.80
C VAL A 647 -6.84 29.04 18.02
N LEU A 648 -5.53 29.21 17.82
CA LEU A 648 -4.49 29.16 18.85
C LEU A 648 -3.64 30.45 18.86
N PRO A 649 -4.21 31.59 19.31
CA PRO A 649 -3.52 32.87 19.29
C PRO A 649 -2.21 32.82 20.10
N LYS A 650 -1.14 33.38 19.52
CA LYS A 650 0.24 33.34 20.06
C LYS A 650 0.38 34.07 21.41
N ASN A 651 -0.44 35.08 21.66
CA ASN A 651 -0.44 35.80 22.91
C ASN A 651 -1.07 35.02 24.08
N VAL A 652 -1.84 33.95 23.80
CA VAL A 652 -2.38 33.06 24.84
C VAL A 652 -1.48 31.86 24.99
N THR A 653 -0.54 31.93 25.93
CA THR A 653 0.47 30.90 26.18
C THR A 653 0.10 29.95 27.31
N ALA A 654 -0.95 30.20 28.07
CA ALA A 654 -1.54 29.22 28.96
C ALA A 654 -2.39 28.25 28.15
N ARG A 655 -1.88 27.03 27.97
CA ARG A 655 -2.53 25.99 27.16
C ARG A 655 -2.47 24.63 27.86
N VAL A 656 -3.53 23.85 27.71
CA VAL A 656 -3.59 22.47 28.18
C VAL A 656 -4.02 21.56 27.04
N ALA A 657 -3.23 20.54 26.74
CA ALA A 657 -3.66 19.47 25.85
C ALA A 657 -4.20 18.29 26.67
N VAL A 658 -5.26 17.65 26.18
CA VAL A 658 -5.92 16.52 26.85
C VAL A 658 -6.10 15.40 25.85
N GLU A 659 -5.32 14.31 26.02
CA GLU A 659 -5.40 13.12 25.16
C GLU A 659 -4.94 11.90 25.94
N ALA A 660 -5.74 10.83 25.97
CA ALA A 660 -5.43 9.55 26.60
C ALA A 660 -4.39 8.77 25.75
N GLY A 661 -3.18 9.29 25.73
CA GLY A 661 -2.02 8.78 25.01
C GLY A 661 -0.74 9.46 25.51
N HIS A 662 0.39 9.11 24.91
CA HIS A 662 1.69 9.65 25.31
C HIS A 662 1.77 11.16 25.01
N PRO A 663 2.21 12.01 26.00
CA PRO A 663 2.12 13.45 25.88
C PRO A 663 3.06 14.10 24.85
N MET A 664 4.03 13.37 24.30
CA MET A 664 5.09 13.91 23.46
C MET A 664 4.58 14.70 22.25
N SER A 665 3.50 14.25 21.63
CA SER A 665 2.96 14.91 20.43
C SER A 665 2.24 16.24 20.68
N TRP A 666 2.21 16.72 21.93
CA TRP A 666 1.51 17.95 22.30
C TRP A 666 2.42 19.09 22.77
N TYR A 667 3.72 18.81 23.03
CA TYR A 667 4.62 19.80 23.64
C TYR A 667 4.82 21.05 22.77
N ASP A 668 4.79 20.93 21.45
CA ASP A 668 4.89 22.06 20.52
C ASP A 668 3.62 22.94 20.50
N ILE A 669 2.46 22.35 20.74
CA ILE A 669 1.16 23.07 20.82
C ILE A 669 1.04 23.83 22.14
N VAL A 670 1.40 23.19 23.25
CA VAL A 670 1.23 23.81 24.59
C VAL A 670 2.37 24.73 24.97
N GLY A 671 3.57 24.53 24.43
CA GLY A 671 4.74 25.35 24.69
C GLY A 671 5.28 25.21 26.13
N THR A 672 6.14 26.14 26.54
CA THR A 672 6.90 26.06 27.81
C THR A 672 6.06 26.25 29.09
N HIS A 673 4.98 27.01 29.01
CA HIS A 673 4.07 27.27 30.14
C HIS A 673 2.89 26.30 30.20
N GLY A 674 2.65 25.56 29.10
CA GLY A 674 1.51 24.66 28.99
C GLY A 674 1.67 23.37 29.80
N ARG A 675 0.60 22.61 29.81
CA ARG A 675 0.50 21.30 30.48
C ARG A 675 -0.14 20.29 29.53
N VAL A 676 0.16 19.02 29.75
CA VAL A 676 -0.50 17.92 29.01
C VAL A 676 -1.09 16.97 30.05
N VAL A 677 -2.38 16.71 29.95
CA VAL A 677 -3.06 15.60 30.64
C VAL A 677 -2.99 14.41 29.69
N GLY A 678 -2.04 13.52 29.91
CA GLY A 678 -1.69 12.38 29.08
C GLY A 678 -1.25 11.17 29.91
N ILE A 679 -0.82 10.09 29.27
CA ILE A 679 -0.36 8.87 29.94
C ILE A 679 1.06 8.55 29.45
N ASP A 680 2.00 8.36 30.38
CA ASP A 680 3.41 8.01 30.12
C ASP A 680 3.79 6.62 30.68
N HIS A 681 2.79 5.81 31.03
CA HIS A 681 2.92 4.44 31.51
C HIS A 681 1.89 3.52 30.85
N TYR A 682 2.11 2.22 30.91
CA TYR A 682 1.13 1.25 30.41
C TYR A 682 -0.14 1.22 31.26
N GLY A 683 -1.24 0.76 30.65
CA GLY A 683 -2.55 0.68 31.27
C GLY A 683 -2.68 -0.45 32.31
N ALA A 684 -3.91 -0.73 32.70
CA ALA A 684 -4.26 -1.79 33.66
C ALA A 684 -5.62 -2.42 33.30
N SER A 685 -5.91 -3.61 33.84
CA SER A 685 -7.21 -4.27 33.69
C SER A 685 -8.19 -3.75 34.73
N ALA A 686 -9.13 -2.94 34.33
CA ALA A 686 -10.29 -2.49 35.08
C ALA A 686 -11.34 -1.93 34.11
N ASP A 687 -12.53 -1.57 34.58
CA ASP A 687 -13.49 -0.86 33.74
C ASP A 687 -12.97 0.52 33.31
N ALA A 688 -13.41 0.98 32.14
CA ALA A 688 -12.93 2.24 31.56
C ALA A 688 -13.05 3.44 32.51
N LYS A 689 -14.15 3.51 33.26
CA LYS A 689 -14.42 4.62 34.18
C LYS A 689 -13.43 4.69 35.33
N THR A 690 -13.09 3.52 35.89
CA THR A 690 -12.05 3.38 36.90
C THR A 690 -10.70 3.82 36.34
N LEU A 691 -10.32 3.32 35.15
CA LEU A 691 -9.02 3.65 34.52
C LEU A 691 -8.88 5.14 34.24
N PHE A 692 -9.90 5.76 33.65
CA PHE A 692 -9.88 7.20 33.40
C PHE A 692 -9.68 8.01 34.72
N LYS A 693 -10.40 7.61 35.78
CA LYS A 693 -10.26 8.26 37.09
C LYS A 693 -8.87 8.07 37.69
N GLU A 694 -8.39 6.81 37.75
CA GLU A 694 -7.10 6.48 38.38
C GLU A 694 -5.91 7.10 37.62
N PHE A 695 -6.01 7.23 36.29
CA PHE A 695 -4.97 7.83 35.45
C PHE A 695 -5.14 9.35 35.28
N GLY A 696 -6.10 9.97 36.00
CA GLY A 696 -6.23 11.42 36.08
C GLY A 696 -6.95 12.05 34.89
N PHE A 697 -7.72 11.30 34.10
CA PHE A 697 -8.60 11.84 33.07
C PHE A 697 -9.95 12.23 33.68
N THR A 698 -9.94 13.32 34.44
CA THR A 698 -11.13 13.90 35.04
C THR A 698 -11.19 15.40 34.77
N PRO A 699 -12.37 16.03 34.78
CA PRO A 699 -12.50 17.49 34.63
C PRO A 699 -11.64 18.27 35.63
N GLU A 700 -11.59 17.81 36.90
CA GLU A 700 -10.80 18.42 37.96
C GLU A 700 -9.31 18.44 37.65
N LYS A 701 -8.77 17.37 37.08
CA LYS A 701 -7.34 17.31 36.67
C LYS A 701 -7.03 18.24 35.50
N VAL A 702 -7.96 18.42 34.59
CA VAL A 702 -7.82 19.40 33.50
C VAL A 702 -7.86 20.81 34.06
N VAL A 703 -8.74 21.10 35.05
CA VAL A 703 -8.79 22.37 35.76
C VAL A 703 -7.49 22.64 36.50
N GLU A 704 -6.96 21.69 37.28
CA GLU A 704 -5.65 21.80 37.95
C GLU A 704 -4.52 22.14 36.96
N ALA A 705 -4.49 21.47 35.82
CA ALA A 705 -3.51 21.70 34.76
C ALA A 705 -3.64 23.11 34.15
N ALA A 706 -4.88 23.58 33.96
CA ALA A 706 -5.15 24.92 33.46
C ALA A 706 -4.71 26.01 34.46
N GLU A 707 -5.03 25.86 35.74
CA GLU A 707 -4.62 26.77 36.81
C GLU A 707 -3.07 26.80 36.94
N ALA A 708 -2.41 25.63 36.85
CA ALA A 708 -0.97 25.56 36.85
C ALA A 708 -0.30 26.20 35.62
N SER A 709 -0.93 26.08 34.44
CA SER A 709 -0.47 26.75 33.22
C SER A 709 -0.60 28.27 33.32
N ILE A 710 -1.74 28.76 33.82
CA ILE A 710 -1.97 30.20 34.06
C ILE A 710 -0.93 30.73 35.05
N ALA A 711 -0.71 30.05 36.20
CA ALA A 711 0.27 30.46 37.20
C ALA A 711 1.70 30.52 36.60
N ALA A 712 2.07 29.58 35.74
CA ALA A 712 3.36 29.60 35.07
C ALA A 712 3.54 30.80 34.12
N VAL A 713 2.48 31.25 33.47
CA VAL A 713 2.49 32.48 32.64
C VAL A 713 2.58 33.74 33.50
N GLU A 714 1.89 33.77 34.63
CA GLU A 714 1.90 34.90 35.57
C GLU A 714 3.19 34.99 36.43
N GLY A 715 4.09 34.00 36.34
CA GLY A 715 5.34 33.93 37.09
C GLY A 715 5.15 33.62 38.59
N LYS A 716 4.06 32.94 38.94
CA LYS A 716 3.67 32.55 40.30
C LYS A 716 4.04 31.11 40.64
#